data_f01f35f211a9a07330fd2b7bac94beed
#
_entry.id   f01f35f211a9a07330fd2b7bac94beed
#
_cell.length_a   1.000
_cell.length_b   1.000
_cell.length_c   1.000
_cell.angle_alpha   90.00
_cell.angle_beta   90.00
_cell.angle_gamma   90.00
#
_symmetry.space_group_name_H-M   'P 1'
#
loop_
_entity.id
_entity.type
_entity.pdbx_description
1 polymer ?
#
loop_
_entity_poly.entity_id
_entity_poly.type
_entity_poly.pdbx_seq_one_letter_code
_entity_poly.pdbx_strand_id
1 'polypeptide(L)'
;MKNGKIGVTTENIFPVIKKFLYSDHEIFLRELISNAVDATQKLKTLSSIGEMKGDLGDLTIRVSADKDAKTLTVTDRGIGMTAEEVDKYINQIAFSGAEEFMEKYKNQAIIGHFGLGFYSSFMVADKVEIITKSWKEGAKTVRWSCTGTPEFEMEETDEAHDRGTTIVLHLSEDALEYAEDSKVEGLLRKYCRFLPIPIAFGKVKEWKDGKYVDTDKDNVINNVDPLWTRKPADITEEQYKEFYHELYPMSDEPLFSIHLNIDYPFHLTGILYFPKIHNNFEIQKNKIQLYSNQVYVTDQVEGIVPEYLTLLHGVIDSPDIPLNVSRSYLQSDANVKKISNYITRKVADRLQELFNTMRPDYESKWDDLKIFIQYGILTDEKFAEKAQDFMLWKNVEGKYFTPKEYLEKVKENQTDKNKTVVLLYVDDPVEKHTFLEAARGKGYDVLLMDGQLDNHYVNWYESKNKETRFVRVDSDVIDKLIQKEDNIRMSLTEAQQELLRPVFESQMPKDEKIHYNISFEAMSPDEAPVVITQNEFMRRMKEMAAAGGGGMSQFYGQMPDNFTIAVNGNHPIVADILSDAEKAYGDKLKSITKKIDAAVAEENRFEEVTKGKKEEELTPEEKSMREELSKKVVTLRDERNERLREIGGENRLVKQIIDLALLSNGLLKGKN
;
A
#
# COMPACT_ATOMS: atom_id res chain seq x y z
N MET A 1 -20.48 -45.78 -31.54
CA MET A 1 -19.59 -44.73 -31.03
C MET A 1 -18.65 -44.36 -32.18
N LYS A 2 -18.58 -43.08 -32.53
CA LYS A 2 -17.65 -42.59 -33.55
C LYS A 2 -16.47 -41.98 -32.79
N ASN A 3 -15.32 -42.62 -32.76
CA ASN A 3 -14.09 -42.09 -32.21
C ASN A 3 -13.35 -41.40 -33.37
N GLY A 4 -12.94 -40.16 -33.14
CA GLY A 4 -12.15 -39.36 -34.09
C GLY A 4 -11.14 -38.49 -33.33
N LYS A 5 -10.07 -38.07 -33.97
CA LYS A 5 -9.12 -37.06 -33.46
C LYS A 5 -9.64 -35.67 -33.81
N ILE A 6 -9.51 -34.75 -32.86
CA ILE A 6 -9.75 -33.32 -33.14
C ILE A 6 -8.58 -32.84 -34.02
N GLY A 7 -8.87 -32.35 -35.22
CA GLY A 7 -7.87 -31.82 -36.14
C GLY A 7 -7.89 -30.28 -36.11
N VAL A 8 -6.74 -29.66 -36.30
CA VAL A 8 -6.57 -28.22 -36.50
C VAL A 8 -6.18 -28.00 -37.95
N THR A 9 -6.92 -27.15 -38.67
CA THR A 9 -6.55 -26.72 -40.03
C THR A 9 -5.62 -25.51 -39.94
N THR A 10 -4.48 -25.59 -40.58
CA THR A 10 -3.42 -24.55 -40.56
C THR A 10 -3.93 -23.19 -41.08
N GLU A 11 -4.91 -23.20 -42.01
CA GLU A 11 -5.54 -21.99 -42.57
C GLU A 11 -6.19 -21.08 -41.47
N ASN A 12 -6.68 -21.69 -40.40
CA ASN A 12 -7.38 -20.95 -39.33
C ASN A 12 -6.45 -20.50 -38.19
N ILE A 13 -5.22 -21.01 -38.11
CA ILE A 13 -4.33 -20.78 -37.00
C ILE A 13 -3.62 -19.41 -37.08
N PHE A 14 -3.18 -18.97 -38.26
CA PHE A 14 -2.53 -17.66 -38.44
C PHE A 14 -3.42 -16.46 -38.03
N PRO A 15 -4.72 -16.43 -38.45
CA PRO A 15 -5.62 -15.38 -37.95
C PRO A 15 -5.81 -15.39 -36.44
N VAL A 16 -5.77 -16.58 -35.78
CA VAL A 16 -5.87 -16.70 -34.32
C VAL A 16 -4.60 -16.19 -33.67
N ILE A 17 -3.43 -16.54 -34.20
CA ILE A 17 -2.13 -16.02 -33.68
C ILE A 17 -2.09 -14.50 -33.80
N LYS A 18 -2.44 -13.95 -34.99
CA LYS A 18 -2.43 -12.50 -35.24
C LYS A 18 -3.38 -11.70 -34.33
N LYS A 19 -4.56 -12.23 -33.99
CA LYS A 19 -5.61 -11.46 -33.28
C LYS A 19 -5.77 -11.78 -31.80
N PHE A 20 -5.44 -12.99 -31.36
CA PHE A 20 -5.86 -13.48 -30.04
C PHE A 20 -4.75 -14.04 -29.17
N LEU A 21 -3.62 -14.43 -29.73
CA LEU A 21 -2.57 -15.05 -28.93
C LEU A 21 -1.78 -14.04 -28.10
N TYR A 22 -1.66 -12.83 -28.61
CA TYR A 22 -0.89 -11.76 -27.99
C TYR A 22 -1.71 -10.46 -27.91
N SER A 23 -1.85 -9.93 -26.72
CA SER A 23 -2.57 -8.68 -26.48
C SER A 23 -1.76 -7.42 -26.83
N ASP A 24 -0.43 -7.57 -26.95
CA ASP A 24 0.51 -6.48 -27.23
C ASP A 24 1.44 -6.88 -28.36
N HIS A 25 1.46 -6.11 -29.45
CA HIS A 25 2.32 -6.36 -30.61
C HIS A 25 3.80 -6.19 -30.30
N GLU A 26 4.17 -5.36 -29.35
CA GLU A 26 5.56 -5.08 -29.00
C GLU A 26 6.35 -6.31 -28.55
N ILE A 27 5.68 -7.35 -28.06
CA ILE A 27 6.31 -8.56 -27.56
C ILE A 27 7.01 -9.40 -28.64
N PHE A 28 6.74 -9.17 -29.94
CA PHE A 28 7.39 -9.93 -31.00
C PHE A 28 8.91 -9.84 -30.91
N LEU A 29 9.44 -8.65 -30.61
CA LEU A 29 10.89 -8.44 -30.50
C LEU A 29 11.47 -9.19 -29.29
N ARG A 30 10.76 -9.17 -28.17
CA ARG A 30 11.12 -9.96 -26.98
C ARG A 30 11.24 -11.44 -27.31
N GLU A 31 10.26 -12.00 -28.02
CA GLU A 31 10.24 -13.42 -28.38
C GLU A 31 11.38 -13.79 -29.34
N LEU A 32 11.66 -12.96 -30.36
CA LEU A 32 12.78 -13.18 -31.27
C LEU A 32 14.13 -13.14 -30.58
N ILE A 33 14.35 -12.14 -29.72
CA ILE A 33 15.59 -12.03 -28.96
C ILE A 33 15.72 -13.17 -27.96
N SER A 34 14.63 -13.60 -27.32
CA SER A 34 14.64 -14.76 -26.41
C SER A 34 15.06 -16.03 -27.13
N ASN A 35 14.57 -16.26 -28.35
CA ASN A 35 14.97 -17.40 -29.18
C ASN A 35 16.45 -17.32 -29.55
N ALA A 36 16.97 -16.16 -29.88
CA ALA A 36 18.41 -15.94 -30.17
C ALA A 36 19.28 -16.20 -28.95
N VAL A 37 18.83 -15.76 -27.75
CA VAL A 37 19.51 -16.06 -26.48
C VAL A 37 19.52 -17.56 -26.23
N ASP A 38 18.39 -18.26 -26.38
CA ASP A 38 18.31 -19.70 -26.19
C ASP A 38 19.21 -20.48 -27.15
N ALA A 39 19.24 -20.10 -28.43
CA ALA A 39 20.14 -20.70 -29.43
C ALA A 39 21.62 -20.53 -29.03
N THR A 40 21.97 -19.37 -28.48
CA THR A 40 23.33 -19.06 -28.01
C THR A 40 23.67 -19.81 -26.72
N GLN A 41 22.73 -19.90 -25.77
CA GLN A 41 22.92 -20.67 -24.53
C GLN A 41 23.07 -22.17 -24.81
N LYS A 42 22.27 -22.73 -25.73
CA LYS A 42 22.42 -24.12 -26.19
C LYS A 42 23.82 -24.37 -26.74
N LEU A 43 24.35 -23.45 -27.54
CA LEU A 43 25.71 -23.56 -28.07
C LEU A 43 26.77 -23.54 -26.97
N LYS A 44 26.66 -22.63 -25.99
CA LYS A 44 27.55 -22.59 -24.82
C LYS A 44 27.52 -23.91 -24.04
N THR A 45 26.35 -24.50 -23.88
CA THR A 45 26.18 -25.79 -23.22
C THR A 45 26.89 -26.90 -23.97
N LEU A 46 26.67 -27.01 -25.29
CA LEU A 46 27.32 -28.01 -26.12
C LEU A 46 28.86 -27.88 -26.09
N SER A 47 29.35 -26.66 -26.07
CA SER A 47 30.80 -26.40 -25.91
C SER A 47 31.33 -26.84 -24.52
N SER A 48 30.56 -26.51 -23.44
CA SER A 48 30.98 -26.86 -22.06
C SER A 48 31.05 -28.34 -21.80
N ILE A 49 30.24 -29.17 -22.49
CA ILE A 49 30.26 -30.62 -22.39
C ILE A 49 31.14 -31.27 -23.45
N GLY A 50 31.81 -30.49 -24.30
CA GLY A 50 32.73 -30.97 -25.32
C GLY A 50 32.11 -31.56 -26.60
N GLU A 51 30.79 -31.46 -26.79
CA GLU A 51 30.11 -31.85 -28.03
C GLU A 51 30.46 -30.93 -29.17
N MET A 52 30.54 -29.60 -28.90
CA MET A 52 31.04 -28.61 -29.88
C MET A 52 32.50 -28.31 -29.59
N LYS A 53 33.36 -28.45 -30.61
CA LYS A 53 34.81 -28.21 -30.53
C LYS A 53 35.15 -26.89 -31.23
N GLY A 54 36.15 -26.21 -30.71
CA GLY A 54 36.68 -24.97 -31.30
C GLY A 54 36.23 -23.70 -30.56
N ASP A 55 36.66 -22.56 -31.06
CA ASP A 55 36.28 -21.25 -30.51
C ASP A 55 34.87 -20.86 -30.88
N LEU A 56 34.11 -20.39 -29.89
CA LEU A 56 32.76 -19.90 -30.09
C LEU A 56 32.71 -18.57 -30.85
N GLY A 57 33.78 -17.79 -30.78
CA GLY A 57 33.84 -16.44 -31.37
C GLY A 57 32.93 -15.44 -30.66
N ASP A 58 32.62 -14.36 -31.34
CA ASP A 58 31.70 -13.34 -30.85
C ASP A 58 30.26 -13.81 -30.90
N LEU A 59 29.63 -13.96 -29.74
CA LEU A 59 28.25 -14.43 -29.57
C LEU A 59 27.22 -13.30 -29.42
N THR A 60 27.63 -12.05 -29.67
CA THR A 60 26.74 -10.88 -29.58
C THR A 60 25.58 -11.02 -30.56
N ILE A 61 24.37 -10.91 -30.05
CA ILE A 61 23.16 -10.81 -30.87
C ILE A 61 23.11 -9.39 -31.45
N ARG A 62 22.89 -9.27 -32.75
CA ARG A 62 22.83 -7.98 -33.46
C ARG A 62 21.42 -7.73 -33.94
N VAL A 63 20.94 -6.53 -33.64
CA VAL A 63 19.63 -6.04 -34.12
C VAL A 63 19.90 -4.81 -35.00
N SER A 64 19.24 -4.74 -36.12
CA SER A 64 19.30 -3.56 -37.03
C SER A 64 17.94 -3.27 -37.65
N ALA A 65 17.60 -2.01 -37.75
CA ALA A 65 16.42 -1.53 -38.44
C ALA A 65 16.83 -0.77 -39.69
N ASP A 66 16.13 -0.98 -40.80
CA ASP A 66 16.31 -0.25 -42.04
C ASP A 66 14.99 0.38 -42.46
N LYS A 67 14.92 1.70 -42.33
CA LYS A 67 13.71 2.47 -42.62
C LYS A 67 13.37 2.50 -44.11
N ASP A 68 14.39 2.55 -44.97
CA ASP A 68 14.20 2.61 -46.42
C ASP A 68 13.75 1.25 -46.98
N ALA A 69 14.38 0.18 -46.52
CA ALA A 69 13.98 -1.19 -46.84
C ALA A 69 12.74 -1.67 -46.08
N LYS A 70 12.28 -0.90 -45.06
CA LYS A 70 11.16 -1.30 -44.15
C LYS A 70 11.40 -2.66 -43.50
N THR A 71 12.64 -2.92 -43.05
CA THR A 71 13.02 -4.19 -42.44
C THR A 71 13.56 -4.04 -41.04
N LEU A 72 13.31 -5.07 -40.22
CA LEU A 72 13.96 -5.28 -38.93
C LEU A 72 14.67 -6.62 -38.96
N THR A 73 15.96 -6.63 -38.64
CA THR A 73 16.81 -7.83 -38.71
C THR A 73 17.35 -8.18 -37.35
N VAL A 74 17.27 -9.47 -36.97
CA VAL A 74 17.87 -10.03 -35.76
C VAL A 74 18.84 -11.15 -36.17
N THR A 75 20.09 -11.08 -35.74
CA THR A 75 21.13 -12.06 -36.04
C THR A 75 21.76 -12.59 -34.76
N ASP A 76 21.77 -13.92 -34.60
CA ASP A 76 22.54 -14.62 -33.56
C ASP A 76 23.66 -15.46 -34.15
N ARG A 77 24.59 -15.85 -33.30
CA ARG A 77 25.68 -16.78 -33.56
C ARG A 77 25.56 -18.06 -32.76
N GLY A 78 24.29 -18.46 -32.46
CA GLY A 78 23.95 -19.66 -31.70
C GLY A 78 24.13 -20.97 -32.48
N ILE A 79 23.36 -21.99 -32.10
CA ILE A 79 23.47 -23.33 -32.70
C ILE A 79 23.07 -23.37 -34.19
N GLY A 80 22.27 -22.42 -34.69
CA GLY A 80 21.66 -22.49 -36.00
C GLY A 80 20.78 -23.75 -36.21
N MET A 81 20.34 -23.96 -37.43
CA MET A 81 19.46 -25.10 -37.78
C MET A 81 19.87 -25.74 -39.11
N THR A 82 19.70 -27.07 -39.21
CA THR A 82 19.70 -27.80 -40.49
C THR A 82 18.32 -27.71 -41.15
N ALA A 83 18.20 -28.14 -42.41
CA ALA A 83 16.93 -28.15 -43.11
C ALA A 83 15.86 -29.00 -42.36
N GLU A 84 16.26 -30.18 -41.85
CA GLU A 84 15.38 -31.02 -41.05
C GLU A 84 14.97 -30.36 -39.72
N GLU A 85 15.85 -29.60 -39.12
CA GLU A 85 15.54 -28.84 -37.89
C GLU A 85 14.61 -27.67 -38.17
N VAL A 86 14.75 -26.97 -39.31
CA VAL A 86 13.80 -25.96 -39.76
C VAL A 86 12.43 -26.56 -40.00
N ASP A 87 12.35 -27.70 -40.69
CA ASP A 87 11.08 -28.39 -40.92
C ASP A 87 10.41 -28.84 -39.61
N LYS A 88 11.21 -29.27 -38.62
CA LYS A 88 10.71 -29.73 -37.33
C LYS A 88 10.29 -28.60 -36.40
N TYR A 89 11.07 -27.50 -36.30
CA TYR A 89 10.89 -26.47 -35.27
C TYR A 89 10.26 -25.18 -35.78
N ILE A 90 10.31 -24.92 -37.11
CA ILE A 90 9.70 -23.74 -37.69
C ILE A 90 8.40 -24.11 -38.44
N ASN A 91 8.35 -25.21 -39.16
CA ASN A 91 7.18 -25.61 -39.94
C ASN A 91 6.10 -26.34 -39.12
N GLN A 92 6.37 -26.69 -37.86
CA GLN A 92 5.41 -27.30 -36.96
C GLN A 92 5.04 -26.34 -35.80
N ILE A 93 3.84 -25.81 -35.87
CA ILE A 93 3.31 -24.86 -34.86
C ILE A 93 3.15 -25.56 -33.51
N ALA A 94 3.52 -24.86 -32.42
CA ALA A 94 3.47 -25.35 -31.04
C ALA A 94 4.41 -26.55 -30.80
N PHE A 95 5.45 -26.72 -31.58
CA PHE A 95 6.53 -27.67 -31.33
C PHE A 95 7.80 -26.94 -30.90
N SER A 96 8.33 -27.25 -29.71
CA SER A 96 9.51 -26.59 -29.15
C SER A 96 10.66 -27.59 -29.01
N GLY A 97 11.81 -27.25 -29.59
CA GLY A 97 13.07 -27.96 -29.32
C GLY A 97 13.68 -27.70 -27.95
N ALA A 98 13.03 -26.87 -27.12
CA ALA A 98 13.47 -26.57 -25.76
C ALA A 98 13.28 -27.77 -24.83
N GLU A 99 12.13 -28.45 -24.90
CA GLU A 99 11.84 -29.62 -24.05
C GLU A 99 12.81 -30.76 -24.33
N GLU A 100 13.03 -31.10 -25.61
CA GLU A 100 13.99 -32.15 -26.00
C GLU A 100 15.41 -31.85 -25.51
N PHE A 101 15.81 -30.55 -25.56
CA PHE A 101 17.11 -30.14 -25.10
C PHE A 101 17.22 -30.21 -23.57
N MET A 102 16.19 -29.79 -22.83
CA MET A 102 16.16 -29.87 -21.38
C MET A 102 16.13 -31.31 -20.87
N GLU A 103 15.43 -32.22 -21.54
CA GLU A 103 15.43 -33.64 -21.21
C GLU A 103 16.83 -34.27 -21.39
N LYS A 104 17.53 -33.89 -22.45
CA LYS A 104 18.85 -34.41 -22.78
C LYS A 104 19.97 -33.84 -21.87
N TYR A 105 19.88 -32.53 -21.57
CA TYR A 105 20.96 -31.77 -20.89
C TYR A 105 20.51 -31.16 -19.55
N LYS A 106 19.86 -31.89 -18.70
CA LYS A 106 19.24 -31.50 -17.40
C LYS A 106 19.84 -30.23 -16.77
N ASN A 107 18.97 -29.32 -16.29
CA ASN A 107 19.28 -28.07 -15.56
C ASN A 107 19.80 -26.88 -16.38
N GLN A 108 19.31 -26.67 -17.59
CA GLN A 108 19.59 -25.46 -18.36
C GLN A 108 18.41 -24.47 -18.31
N ALA A 109 18.73 -23.18 -18.06
CA ALA A 109 17.75 -22.11 -18.11
C ALA A 109 17.44 -21.77 -19.57
N ILE A 110 16.38 -22.36 -20.13
CA ILE A 110 15.85 -22.05 -21.46
C ILE A 110 14.61 -21.18 -21.31
N ILE A 111 14.52 -20.13 -22.13
CA ILE A 111 13.46 -19.13 -22.06
C ILE A 111 12.20 -19.61 -22.80
N GLY A 112 12.36 -20.22 -23.98
CA GLY A 112 11.24 -20.60 -24.85
C GLY A 112 10.65 -21.96 -24.52
N HIS A 113 9.36 -22.03 -24.18
CA HIS A 113 8.68 -23.28 -23.83
C HIS A 113 7.54 -23.68 -24.77
N PHE A 114 6.93 -22.75 -25.49
CA PHE A 114 5.64 -22.99 -26.15
C PHE A 114 5.72 -23.25 -27.67
N GLY A 115 6.88 -23.02 -28.31
CA GLY A 115 7.02 -23.17 -29.77
C GLY A 115 6.15 -22.22 -30.58
N LEU A 116 5.71 -21.12 -30.00
CA LEU A 116 4.80 -20.15 -30.64
C LEU A 116 5.44 -18.75 -30.77
N GLY A 117 6.52 -18.46 -30.02
CA GLY A 117 7.14 -17.15 -29.98
C GLY A 117 7.59 -16.62 -31.34
N PHE A 118 8.14 -17.47 -32.19
CA PHE A 118 8.57 -17.09 -33.54
C PHE A 118 7.41 -16.54 -34.41
N TYR A 119 6.22 -17.12 -34.28
CA TYR A 119 5.05 -16.71 -35.08
C TYR A 119 4.51 -15.33 -34.72
N SER A 120 4.90 -14.77 -33.56
CA SER A 120 4.58 -13.38 -33.23
C SER A 120 5.16 -12.38 -34.25
N SER A 121 6.18 -12.76 -35.00
CA SER A 121 6.74 -11.98 -36.11
C SER A 121 5.72 -11.58 -37.16
N PHE A 122 4.74 -12.42 -37.42
CA PHE A 122 3.67 -12.14 -38.36
C PHE A 122 2.60 -11.16 -37.88
N MET A 123 2.71 -10.70 -36.67
CA MET A 123 1.88 -9.58 -36.14
C MET A 123 2.33 -8.23 -36.70
N VAL A 124 3.59 -8.13 -37.10
CA VAL A 124 4.24 -6.88 -37.51
C VAL A 124 4.86 -6.96 -38.93
N ALA A 125 4.94 -8.17 -39.51
CA ALA A 125 5.58 -8.40 -40.80
C ALA A 125 4.64 -9.07 -41.79
N ASP A 126 4.68 -8.60 -43.04
CA ASP A 126 4.01 -9.24 -44.19
C ASP A 126 4.81 -10.40 -44.76
N LYS A 127 6.12 -10.39 -44.58
CA LYS A 127 7.02 -11.48 -44.93
C LYS A 127 8.11 -11.66 -43.88
N VAL A 128 8.43 -12.90 -43.57
CA VAL A 128 9.54 -13.27 -42.70
C VAL A 128 10.52 -14.14 -43.45
N GLU A 129 11.80 -13.83 -43.38
CA GLU A 129 12.89 -14.63 -43.94
C GLU A 129 13.80 -15.15 -42.84
N ILE A 130 14.22 -16.40 -42.94
CA ILE A 130 15.21 -17.03 -42.06
C ILE A 130 16.39 -17.45 -42.92
N ILE A 131 17.62 -17.07 -42.51
CA ILE A 131 18.87 -17.58 -43.07
C ILE A 131 19.62 -18.22 -41.90
N THR A 132 19.85 -19.52 -41.96
CA THR A 132 20.43 -20.24 -40.82
C THR A 132 21.45 -21.27 -41.22
N LYS A 133 22.47 -21.48 -40.40
CA LYS A 133 23.50 -22.50 -40.57
C LYS A 133 23.80 -23.18 -39.25
N SER A 134 23.60 -24.48 -39.21
CA SER A 134 23.86 -25.30 -38.02
C SER A 134 25.32 -25.34 -37.63
N TRP A 135 25.57 -25.49 -36.30
CA TRP A 135 26.90 -25.72 -35.73
C TRP A 135 27.51 -27.09 -36.15
N LYS A 136 26.69 -27.99 -36.69
CA LYS A 136 27.12 -29.33 -37.07
C LYS A 136 28.09 -29.22 -38.25
N GLU A 137 29.13 -30.04 -38.19
CA GLU A 137 30.16 -30.06 -39.25
C GLU A 137 29.52 -30.42 -40.62
N GLY A 138 29.90 -29.72 -41.67
CA GLY A 138 29.38 -29.93 -43.01
C GLY A 138 27.95 -29.40 -43.25
N ALA A 139 27.32 -28.73 -42.31
CA ALA A 139 25.98 -28.17 -42.48
C ALA A 139 25.95 -27.11 -43.60
N LYS A 140 24.94 -27.17 -44.45
CA LYS A 140 24.66 -26.14 -45.46
C LYS A 140 23.86 -24.98 -44.89
N THR A 141 23.91 -23.85 -45.56
CA THR A 141 23.03 -22.73 -45.26
C THR A 141 21.61 -23.02 -45.72
N VAL A 142 20.64 -22.78 -44.89
CA VAL A 142 19.21 -22.94 -45.20
C VAL A 142 18.57 -21.56 -45.29
N ARG A 143 17.86 -21.31 -46.38
CA ARG A 143 16.99 -20.15 -46.56
C ARG A 143 15.55 -20.60 -46.44
N TRP A 144 14.75 -19.90 -45.69
CA TRP A 144 13.34 -20.11 -45.48
C TRP A 144 12.59 -18.79 -45.59
N SER A 145 11.44 -18.76 -46.19
CA SER A 145 10.56 -17.59 -46.21
C SER A 145 9.09 -17.93 -46.18
N CYS A 146 8.29 -17.05 -45.56
CA CYS A 146 6.84 -17.19 -45.48
C CYS A 146 6.20 -15.80 -45.47
N THR A 147 5.03 -15.67 -46.08
CA THR A 147 4.23 -14.44 -46.17
C THR A 147 3.05 -14.42 -45.17
N GLY A 148 3.12 -15.23 -44.09
CA GLY A 148 2.04 -15.34 -43.11
C GLY A 148 0.84 -16.15 -43.60
N THR A 149 1.05 -16.99 -44.61
CA THR A 149 0.14 -18.03 -45.10
C THR A 149 0.64 -19.40 -44.64
N PRO A 150 -0.13 -20.49 -44.76
CA PRO A 150 0.37 -21.83 -44.49
C PRO A 150 1.51 -22.30 -45.39
N GLU A 151 1.76 -21.60 -46.46
CA GLU A 151 2.77 -21.92 -47.45
C GLU A 151 4.10 -21.25 -47.11
N PHE A 152 5.19 -21.98 -47.26
CA PHE A 152 6.56 -21.49 -47.08
C PHE A 152 7.45 -21.93 -48.26
N GLU A 153 8.53 -21.22 -48.46
CA GLU A 153 9.61 -21.60 -49.38
C GLU A 153 10.86 -21.94 -48.56
N MET A 154 11.51 -23.03 -48.87
CA MET A 154 12.77 -23.44 -48.21
C MET A 154 13.73 -24.06 -49.24
N GLU A 155 15.00 -23.64 -49.13
CA GLU A 155 16.08 -24.22 -49.93
C GLU A 155 17.39 -24.32 -49.16
N GLU A 156 18.19 -25.35 -49.46
CA GLU A 156 19.59 -25.42 -49.02
C GLU A 156 20.47 -24.77 -50.10
N THR A 157 21.41 -23.94 -49.64
CA THR A 157 22.32 -23.21 -50.51
C THR A 157 23.78 -23.33 -50.03
N ASP A 158 24.71 -23.23 -50.95
CA ASP A 158 26.15 -23.15 -50.63
C ASP A 158 26.60 -21.69 -50.36
N GLU A 159 25.67 -20.76 -50.21
CA GLU A 159 25.97 -19.37 -49.83
C GLU A 159 26.72 -19.30 -48.51
N ALA A 160 27.75 -18.46 -48.47
CA ALA A 160 28.50 -18.26 -47.24
C ALA A 160 27.63 -17.59 -46.16
N HIS A 161 27.36 -18.29 -45.11
CA HIS A 161 26.74 -17.78 -43.90
C HIS A 161 27.49 -18.31 -42.68
N ASP A 162 27.67 -17.46 -41.68
CA ASP A 162 28.28 -17.91 -40.44
C ASP A 162 27.28 -18.78 -39.63
N ARG A 163 27.80 -19.63 -38.70
CA ARG A 163 26.98 -20.35 -37.76
C ARG A 163 25.99 -19.41 -37.05
N GLY A 164 24.75 -19.84 -36.89
CA GLY A 164 23.68 -19.09 -36.24
C GLY A 164 22.49 -18.83 -37.14
N THR A 165 21.66 -17.88 -36.80
CA THR A 165 20.42 -17.56 -37.50
C THR A 165 20.26 -16.06 -37.70
N THR A 166 19.88 -15.67 -38.90
CA THR A 166 19.44 -14.30 -39.23
C THR A 166 17.97 -14.34 -39.57
N ILE A 167 17.17 -13.54 -38.88
CA ILE A 167 15.73 -13.36 -39.15
C ILE A 167 15.53 -11.95 -39.71
N VAL A 168 14.91 -11.82 -40.87
CA VAL A 168 14.55 -10.56 -41.50
C VAL A 168 13.03 -10.44 -41.55
N LEU A 169 12.52 -9.40 -40.91
CA LEU A 169 11.11 -9.02 -40.91
C LEU A 169 10.90 -7.92 -41.94
N HIS A 170 10.08 -8.17 -42.96
CA HIS A 170 9.57 -7.15 -43.86
C HIS A 170 8.29 -6.59 -43.21
N LEU A 171 8.39 -5.39 -42.68
CA LEU A 171 7.36 -4.79 -41.85
C LEU A 171 6.12 -4.42 -42.67
N SER A 172 4.95 -4.69 -42.13
CA SER A 172 3.67 -4.26 -42.73
C SER A 172 3.50 -2.74 -42.61
N GLU A 173 2.64 -2.15 -43.42
CA GLU A 173 2.40 -0.71 -43.44
C GLU A 173 1.93 -0.14 -42.09
N ASP A 174 1.21 -0.90 -41.30
CA ASP A 174 0.72 -0.55 -39.95
C ASP A 174 1.75 -0.77 -38.84
N ALA A 175 2.91 -1.36 -39.16
CA ALA A 175 4.00 -1.67 -38.21
C ALA A 175 5.31 -0.93 -38.53
N LEU A 176 5.28 0.09 -39.37
CA LEU A 176 6.48 0.85 -39.78
C LEU A 176 7.15 1.59 -38.64
N GLU A 177 6.48 1.79 -37.51
CA GLU A 177 7.09 2.32 -36.30
C GLU A 177 8.29 1.48 -35.81
N TYR A 178 8.29 0.17 -36.09
CA TYR A 178 9.38 -0.74 -35.72
C TYR A 178 10.58 -0.70 -36.70
N ALA A 179 10.54 0.16 -37.71
CA ALA A 179 11.72 0.54 -38.50
C ALA A 179 12.45 1.76 -37.94
N GLU A 180 11.89 2.42 -36.91
CA GLU A 180 12.50 3.58 -36.27
C GLU A 180 13.46 3.13 -35.13
N ASP A 181 14.70 3.59 -35.19
CA ASP A 181 15.74 3.22 -34.21
C ASP A 181 15.33 3.47 -32.78
N SER A 182 14.71 4.63 -32.48
CA SER A 182 14.27 4.99 -31.15
C SER A 182 13.21 4.04 -30.58
N LYS A 183 12.30 3.57 -31.42
CA LYS A 183 11.27 2.61 -31.02
C LYS A 183 11.89 1.25 -30.71
N VAL A 184 12.76 0.75 -31.59
CA VAL A 184 13.45 -0.54 -31.42
C VAL A 184 14.35 -0.51 -30.19
N GLU A 185 15.16 0.54 -30.00
CA GLU A 185 16.01 0.67 -28.82
C GLU A 185 15.18 0.73 -27.53
N GLY A 186 14.08 1.46 -27.54
CA GLY A 186 13.16 1.51 -26.39
C GLY A 186 12.60 0.14 -26.01
N LEU A 187 12.21 -0.67 -27.00
CA LEU A 187 11.71 -2.03 -26.79
C LEU A 187 12.80 -2.98 -26.28
N LEU A 188 13.99 -2.92 -26.87
CA LEU A 188 15.14 -3.71 -26.43
C LEU A 188 15.52 -3.39 -24.98
N ARG A 189 15.55 -2.13 -24.61
CA ARG A 189 15.80 -1.69 -23.21
C ARG A 189 14.67 -2.09 -22.25
N LYS A 190 13.41 -2.10 -22.71
CA LYS A 190 12.27 -2.50 -21.90
C LYS A 190 12.26 -4.01 -21.62
N TYR A 191 12.40 -4.82 -22.66
CA TYR A 191 12.19 -6.27 -22.55
C TYR A 191 13.47 -7.10 -22.40
N CYS A 192 14.61 -6.59 -22.86
CA CYS A 192 15.84 -7.38 -23.03
C CYS A 192 17.00 -6.88 -22.16
N ARG A 193 16.76 -5.89 -21.29
CA ARG A 193 17.77 -5.18 -20.52
C ARG A 193 18.74 -6.06 -19.75
N PHE A 194 18.31 -7.22 -19.29
CA PHE A 194 19.08 -8.08 -18.40
C PHE A 194 19.32 -9.49 -18.97
N LEU A 195 19.10 -9.68 -20.25
CA LEU A 195 19.38 -10.97 -20.88
C LEU A 195 20.86 -11.34 -20.83
N PRO A 196 21.20 -12.65 -20.70
CA PRO A 196 22.58 -13.11 -20.39
C PRO A 196 23.51 -13.16 -21.61
N ILE A 197 23.08 -12.70 -22.77
CA ILE A 197 23.88 -12.62 -23.99
C ILE A 197 23.92 -11.15 -24.42
N PRO A 198 25.11 -10.60 -24.80
CA PRO A 198 25.20 -9.22 -25.28
C PRO A 198 24.30 -8.98 -26.49
N ILE A 199 23.54 -7.88 -26.46
CA ILE A 199 22.66 -7.46 -27.55
C ILE A 199 23.14 -6.11 -28.02
N ALA A 200 23.58 -6.02 -29.28
CA ALA A 200 24.06 -4.81 -29.91
C ALA A 200 22.97 -4.21 -30.83
N PHE A 201 22.71 -2.92 -30.65
CA PHE A 201 21.86 -2.14 -31.53
C PHE A 201 22.57 -0.83 -31.89
N GLY A 202 22.98 -0.74 -33.16
CA GLY A 202 23.77 0.37 -33.66
C GLY A 202 25.20 0.42 -33.10
N LYS A 203 25.81 1.58 -33.21
CA LYS A 203 27.18 1.85 -32.75
C LYS A 203 27.19 2.87 -31.62
N VAL A 204 28.23 2.84 -30.79
CA VAL A 204 28.45 3.88 -29.77
C VAL A 204 28.72 5.19 -30.50
N LYS A 205 28.04 6.26 -30.11
CA LYS A 205 28.18 7.60 -30.68
C LYS A 205 29.05 8.44 -29.77
N GLU A 206 30.06 9.07 -30.35
CA GLU A 206 30.92 10.05 -29.67
C GLU A 206 30.67 11.47 -30.22
N TRP A 207 30.71 12.45 -29.31
CA TRP A 207 30.59 13.84 -29.70
C TRP A 207 31.92 14.35 -30.26
N LYS A 208 31.98 14.66 -31.58
CA LYS A 208 33.13 15.22 -32.25
C LYS A 208 32.70 16.38 -33.15
N ASP A 209 33.42 17.50 -33.09
CA ASP A 209 33.23 18.66 -33.96
C ASP A 209 31.78 19.17 -34.07
N GLY A 210 31.04 19.18 -32.93
CA GLY A 210 29.68 19.72 -32.90
C GLY A 210 28.59 18.76 -33.39
N LYS A 211 28.93 17.49 -33.60
CA LYS A 211 27.94 16.41 -33.97
C LYS A 211 28.28 15.06 -33.34
N TYR A 212 27.30 14.23 -33.23
CA TYR A 212 27.50 12.82 -32.86
C TYR A 212 27.98 12.02 -34.06
N VAL A 213 29.06 11.26 -33.90
CA VAL A 213 29.66 10.40 -34.93
C VAL A 213 29.70 8.97 -34.39
N ASP A 214 29.28 8.00 -35.22
CA ASP A 214 29.39 6.60 -34.88
C ASP A 214 30.83 6.16 -34.75
N THR A 215 31.14 5.38 -33.73
CA THR A 215 32.42 4.72 -33.52
C THR A 215 32.41 3.31 -34.09
N ASP A 216 33.57 2.63 -34.09
CA ASP A 216 33.65 1.22 -34.49
C ASP A 216 33.08 0.25 -33.44
N LYS A 217 32.77 0.75 -32.23
CA LYS A 217 32.28 -0.08 -31.13
C LYS A 217 30.77 -0.30 -31.23
N ASP A 218 30.36 -1.58 -31.05
CA ASP A 218 28.95 -1.94 -30.93
C ASP A 218 28.30 -1.30 -29.67
N ASN A 219 27.12 -0.75 -29.84
CA ASN A 219 26.33 -0.26 -28.72
C ASN A 219 25.57 -1.43 -28.07
N VAL A 220 26.15 -2.03 -27.02
CA VAL A 220 25.51 -3.11 -26.24
C VAL A 220 24.49 -2.49 -25.29
N ILE A 221 23.22 -2.87 -25.46
CA ILE A 221 22.07 -2.23 -24.76
C ILE A 221 21.69 -2.90 -23.45
N ASN A 222 22.20 -4.10 -23.16
CA ASN A 222 21.81 -4.90 -22.00
C ASN A 222 22.96 -5.14 -21.02
N ASN A 223 22.61 -5.42 -19.77
CA ASN A 223 23.52 -5.88 -18.73
C ASN A 223 23.44 -7.40 -18.62
N VAL A 224 24.49 -8.10 -19.00
CA VAL A 224 24.52 -9.58 -19.09
C VAL A 224 24.72 -10.27 -17.73
N ASP A 225 25.09 -9.54 -16.71
CA ASP A 225 25.34 -10.04 -15.36
C ASP A 225 24.64 -9.17 -14.31
N PRO A 226 23.30 -9.21 -14.30
CA PRO A 226 22.52 -8.39 -13.40
C PRO A 226 22.76 -8.76 -11.93
N LEU A 227 22.71 -7.76 -11.06
CA LEU A 227 23.12 -7.87 -9.67
C LEU A 227 22.43 -9.00 -8.90
N TRP A 228 21.14 -9.25 -9.18
CA TRP A 228 20.35 -10.28 -8.45
C TRP A 228 20.74 -11.73 -8.79
N THR A 229 21.52 -11.95 -9.83
CA THR A 229 22.02 -13.29 -10.18
C THR A 229 23.31 -13.66 -9.42
N ARG A 230 23.95 -12.68 -8.78
CA ARG A 230 25.17 -12.86 -8.00
C ARG A 230 24.84 -13.34 -6.58
N LYS A 231 25.82 -13.92 -5.91
CA LYS A 231 25.66 -14.31 -4.51
C LYS A 231 25.60 -13.06 -3.61
N PRO A 232 24.70 -12.98 -2.65
CA PRO A 232 24.59 -11.84 -1.74
C PRO A 232 25.91 -11.46 -1.03
N ALA A 233 26.72 -12.48 -0.70
CA ALA A 233 28.01 -12.28 -0.02
C ALA A 233 29.07 -11.56 -0.86
N ASP A 234 28.90 -11.54 -2.18
CA ASP A 234 29.84 -10.92 -3.13
C ASP A 234 29.43 -9.48 -3.52
N ILE A 235 28.37 -8.94 -2.90
CA ILE A 235 27.77 -7.64 -3.25
C ILE A 235 27.93 -6.67 -2.09
N THR A 236 28.39 -5.45 -2.38
CA THR A 236 28.50 -4.36 -1.41
C THR A 236 27.20 -3.54 -1.31
N GLU A 237 27.03 -2.81 -0.21
CA GLU A 237 25.89 -1.89 -0.04
C GLU A 237 25.85 -0.80 -1.14
N GLU A 238 27.00 -0.31 -1.59
CA GLU A 238 27.10 0.64 -2.69
C GLU A 238 26.57 0.05 -3.99
N GLN A 239 26.89 -1.20 -4.30
CA GLN A 239 26.39 -1.88 -5.51
C GLN A 239 24.86 -2.07 -5.47
N TYR A 240 24.29 -2.33 -4.28
CA TYR A 240 22.82 -2.37 -4.13
C TYR A 240 22.19 -1.01 -4.42
N LYS A 241 22.79 0.09 -3.95
CA LYS A 241 22.31 1.45 -4.20
C LYS A 241 22.46 1.85 -5.67
N GLU A 242 23.59 1.57 -6.27
CA GLU A 242 23.84 1.84 -7.69
C GLU A 242 22.82 1.11 -8.57
N PHE A 243 22.53 -0.16 -8.24
CA PHE A 243 21.55 -0.94 -8.96
C PHE A 243 20.12 -0.38 -8.77
N TYR A 244 19.80 0.11 -7.57
CA TYR A 244 18.52 0.80 -7.35
C TYR A 244 18.37 2.04 -8.23
N HIS A 245 19.41 2.86 -8.33
CA HIS A 245 19.41 4.05 -9.20
C HIS A 245 19.46 3.69 -10.69
N GLU A 246 20.05 2.55 -11.04
CA GLU A 246 19.94 2.03 -12.41
C GLU A 246 18.49 1.71 -12.78
N LEU A 247 17.71 1.13 -11.85
CA LEU A 247 16.29 0.82 -12.06
C LEU A 247 15.39 2.07 -11.96
N TYR A 248 15.70 2.97 -11.01
CA TYR A 248 14.86 4.13 -10.64
C TYR A 248 15.70 5.40 -10.55
N PRO A 249 16.14 5.99 -11.68
CA PRO A 249 17.12 7.09 -11.70
C PRO A 249 16.66 8.36 -10.98
N MET A 250 15.35 8.57 -10.83
CA MET A 250 14.75 9.77 -10.23
C MET A 250 14.27 9.56 -8.79
N SER A 251 14.56 8.41 -8.21
CA SER A 251 14.13 8.07 -6.84
C SER A 251 15.21 8.44 -5.82
N ASP A 252 14.78 8.77 -4.59
CA ASP A 252 15.68 8.91 -3.45
C ASP A 252 16.37 7.58 -3.12
N GLU A 253 17.43 7.62 -2.33
CA GLU A 253 18.08 6.40 -1.83
C GLU A 253 17.09 5.51 -1.08
N PRO A 254 17.13 4.18 -1.30
CA PRO A 254 16.28 3.26 -0.58
C PRO A 254 16.70 3.17 0.89
N LEU A 255 15.76 2.82 1.75
CA LEU A 255 16.02 2.62 3.18
C LEU A 255 16.96 1.44 3.43
N PHE A 256 16.68 0.33 2.75
CA PHE A 256 17.51 -0.89 2.72
C PHE A 256 17.03 -1.84 1.64
N SER A 257 17.84 -2.88 1.38
CA SER A 257 17.58 -3.92 0.39
C SER A 257 17.38 -5.29 1.01
N ILE A 258 16.67 -6.16 0.29
CA ILE A 258 16.50 -7.58 0.59
C ILE A 258 16.90 -8.37 -0.65
N HIS A 259 17.94 -9.19 -0.55
CA HIS A 259 18.33 -10.09 -1.62
C HIS A 259 17.60 -11.41 -1.47
N LEU A 260 16.83 -11.80 -2.48
CA LEU A 260 16.16 -13.08 -2.58
C LEU A 260 17.05 -14.04 -3.36
N ASN A 261 17.33 -15.20 -2.79
CA ASN A 261 18.10 -16.26 -3.45
C ASN A 261 17.72 -17.62 -2.88
N ILE A 262 16.97 -18.41 -3.64
CA ILE A 262 16.55 -19.75 -3.28
C ILE A 262 16.49 -20.65 -4.51
N ASP A 263 16.99 -21.88 -4.36
CA ASP A 263 17.03 -22.88 -5.42
C ASP A 263 16.09 -24.06 -5.18
N TYR A 264 15.54 -24.20 -3.97
CA TYR A 264 14.64 -25.28 -3.59
C TYR A 264 13.63 -24.80 -2.52
N PRO A 265 12.33 -25.12 -2.60
CA PRO A 265 11.64 -26.02 -3.55
C PRO A 265 11.25 -25.38 -4.90
N PHE A 266 11.64 -24.17 -5.14
CA PHE A 266 11.47 -23.42 -6.40
C PHE A 266 12.68 -22.49 -6.58
N HIS A 267 12.90 -22.05 -7.81
CA HIS A 267 13.96 -21.09 -8.11
C HIS A 267 13.40 -19.67 -8.01
N LEU A 268 14.00 -18.86 -7.16
CA LEU A 268 13.64 -17.45 -7.00
C LEU A 268 14.88 -16.65 -6.68
N THR A 269 15.16 -15.67 -7.49
CA THR A 269 16.18 -14.68 -7.24
C THR A 269 15.56 -13.28 -7.34
N GLY A 270 16.23 -12.29 -6.80
CA GLY A 270 15.73 -10.93 -6.88
C GLY A 270 16.31 -10.01 -5.82
N ILE A 271 16.06 -8.73 -5.98
CA ILE A 271 16.40 -7.71 -4.98
C ILE A 271 15.18 -6.82 -4.80
N LEU A 272 14.67 -6.79 -3.59
CA LEU A 272 13.60 -5.89 -3.18
C LEU A 272 14.18 -4.72 -2.37
N TYR A 273 13.63 -3.54 -2.56
CA TYR A 273 14.02 -2.33 -1.87
C TYR A 273 12.84 -1.72 -1.13
N PHE A 274 13.10 -1.22 0.06
CA PHE A 274 12.18 -0.34 0.78
C PHE A 274 12.44 1.10 0.34
N PRO A 275 11.56 1.70 -0.48
CA PRO A 275 11.71 3.09 -0.90
C PRO A 275 11.30 4.04 0.23
N LYS A 276 11.74 5.29 0.18
CA LYS A 276 11.12 6.37 0.95
C LYS A 276 9.76 6.69 0.35
N ILE A 277 8.72 6.67 1.17
CA ILE A 277 7.36 6.99 0.74
C ILE A 277 7.06 8.44 1.09
N HIS A 278 6.97 9.30 0.08
CA HIS A 278 6.44 10.64 0.20
C HIS A 278 4.91 10.63 0.07
N ASN A 279 4.26 11.71 0.44
CA ASN A 279 2.82 11.92 0.68
C ASN A 279 1.77 11.32 -0.30
N ASN A 280 2.15 10.57 -1.32
CA ASN A 280 1.25 9.92 -2.27
C ASN A 280 1.44 8.41 -2.33
N PHE A 281 0.80 7.73 -1.39
CA PHE A 281 0.78 6.28 -1.23
C PHE A 281 0.39 5.49 -2.50
N GLU A 282 -0.56 5.98 -3.29
CA GLU A 282 -1.05 5.27 -4.48
C GLU A 282 -0.13 5.34 -5.70
N ILE A 283 0.70 6.38 -5.82
CA ILE A 283 1.57 6.59 -6.99
C ILE A 283 2.78 5.64 -6.97
N GLN A 284 3.11 5.03 -5.84
CA GLN A 284 4.30 4.19 -5.67
C GLN A 284 4.04 2.69 -5.81
N LYS A 285 2.78 2.27 -6.00
CA LYS A 285 2.44 0.86 -6.29
C LYS A 285 3.00 0.42 -7.65
N ASN A 286 3.24 -0.90 -7.77
CA ASN A 286 3.64 -1.55 -9.03
C ASN A 286 5.01 -1.10 -9.57
N LYS A 287 6.00 -1.01 -8.70
CA LYS A 287 7.40 -0.76 -9.06
C LYS A 287 8.29 -2.02 -9.03
N ILE A 288 7.73 -3.16 -8.65
CA ILE A 288 8.44 -4.45 -8.73
C ILE A 288 8.37 -4.94 -10.17
N GLN A 289 9.53 -5.21 -10.77
CA GLN A 289 9.63 -5.77 -12.11
C GLN A 289 9.79 -7.30 -12.00
N LEU A 290 8.89 -8.02 -12.66
CA LEU A 290 8.94 -9.48 -12.73
C LEU A 290 9.70 -9.93 -13.97
N TYR A 291 10.62 -10.84 -13.74
CA TYR A 291 11.41 -11.52 -14.77
C TYR A 291 11.18 -13.04 -14.70
N SER A 292 11.41 -13.72 -15.79
CA SER A 292 11.52 -15.18 -15.88
C SER A 292 12.75 -15.52 -16.71
N ASN A 293 13.76 -16.12 -16.09
CA ASN A 293 15.08 -16.34 -16.70
C ASN A 293 15.65 -15.04 -17.33
N GLN A 294 15.63 -13.94 -16.56
CA GLN A 294 16.11 -12.61 -16.94
C GLN A 294 15.35 -11.93 -18.09
N VAL A 295 14.25 -12.52 -18.55
CA VAL A 295 13.32 -11.91 -19.51
C VAL A 295 12.25 -11.13 -18.79
N TYR A 296 12.05 -9.87 -19.11
CA TYR A 296 10.99 -9.06 -18.53
C TYR A 296 9.60 -9.63 -18.86
N VAL A 297 8.77 -9.75 -17.85
CA VAL A 297 7.40 -10.25 -17.94
C VAL A 297 6.40 -9.12 -17.76
N THR A 298 6.38 -8.52 -16.57
CA THR A 298 5.41 -7.49 -16.19
C THR A 298 5.89 -6.72 -14.94
N ASP A 299 5.32 -5.57 -14.71
CA ASP A 299 5.40 -4.83 -13.44
C ASP A 299 4.13 -4.97 -12.57
N GLN A 300 3.14 -5.70 -13.07
CA GLN A 300 1.92 -6.02 -12.32
C GLN A 300 2.11 -7.36 -11.58
N VAL A 301 2.57 -7.27 -10.34
CA VAL A 301 2.91 -8.44 -9.50
C VAL A 301 1.81 -8.82 -8.51
N GLU A 302 0.59 -8.33 -8.73
CA GLU A 302 -0.59 -8.70 -7.93
C GLU A 302 -0.79 -10.22 -7.95
N GLY A 303 -0.98 -10.81 -6.78
CA GLY A 303 -1.09 -12.26 -6.60
C GLY A 303 0.23 -13.01 -6.46
N ILE A 304 1.39 -12.43 -6.85
CA ILE A 304 2.71 -13.01 -6.58
C ILE A 304 3.25 -12.54 -5.25
N VAL A 305 3.11 -11.24 -4.98
CA VAL A 305 3.44 -10.66 -3.67
C VAL A 305 2.16 -10.25 -2.96
N PRO A 306 2.12 -10.32 -1.63
CA PRO A 306 1.05 -9.74 -0.84
C PRO A 306 0.86 -8.25 -1.16
N GLU A 307 -0.34 -7.75 -0.99
CA GLU A 307 -0.70 -6.37 -1.38
C GLU A 307 0.19 -5.31 -0.74
N TYR A 308 0.53 -5.46 0.55
CA TYR A 308 1.41 -4.52 1.25
C TYR A 308 2.85 -4.50 0.70
N LEU A 309 3.32 -5.60 0.08
CA LEU A 309 4.63 -5.67 -0.55
C LEU A 309 4.66 -5.06 -1.95
N THR A 310 3.51 -4.74 -2.56
CA THR A 310 3.47 -4.01 -3.83
C THR A 310 4.00 -2.57 -3.73
N LEU A 311 4.18 -2.08 -2.50
CA LEU A 311 4.83 -0.80 -2.21
C LEU A 311 6.36 -0.87 -2.30
N LEU A 312 6.95 -2.05 -2.30
CA LEU A 312 8.38 -2.23 -2.50
C LEU A 312 8.76 -1.97 -3.96
N HIS A 313 10.00 -1.61 -4.17
CA HIS A 313 10.62 -1.52 -5.48
C HIS A 313 11.53 -2.72 -5.71
N GLY A 314 11.94 -2.96 -6.95
CA GLY A 314 12.99 -3.92 -7.27
C GLY A 314 12.64 -4.93 -8.34
N VAL A 315 13.27 -6.09 -8.24
CA VAL A 315 13.22 -7.16 -9.23
C VAL A 315 12.92 -8.49 -8.56
N ILE A 316 12.05 -9.26 -9.17
CA ILE A 316 11.81 -10.69 -8.86
C ILE A 316 12.04 -11.47 -10.15
N ASP A 317 12.85 -12.51 -10.11
CA ASP A 317 13.12 -13.41 -11.24
C ASP A 317 12.88 -14.86 -10.80
N SER A 318 11.93 -15.53 -11.46
CA SER A 318 11.60 -16.92 -11.19
C SER A 318 11.06 -17.62 -12.43
N PRO A 319 11.70 -18.73 -12.88
CA PRO A 319 11.17 -19.59 -13.93
C PRO A 319 9.93 -20.39 -13.51
N ASP A 320 9.72 -20.56 -12.20
CA ASP A 320 8.65 -21.41 -11.64
C ASP A 320 7.31 -20.68 -11.49
N ILE A 321 7.26 -19.38 -11.84
CA ILE A 321 6.01 -18.63 -11.92
C ILE A 321 5.30 -19.01 -13.20
N PRO A 322 4.08 -19.58 -13.11
CA PRO A 322 3.34 -20.00 -14.30
C PRO A 322 2.87 -18.76 -15.09
N LEU A 323 3.35 -18.70 -16.32
CA LEU A 323 3.01 -17.64 -17.26
C LEU A 323 2.04 -18.19 -18.33
N ASN A 324 1.19 -17.33 -18.88
CA ASN A 324 0.43 -17.67 -20.08
C ASN A 324 1.37 -17.72 -21.31
N VAL A 325 0.83 -18.13 -22.46
CA VAL A 325 1.60 -18.24 -23.73
C VAL A 325 2.27 -16.90 -24.10
N SER A 326 1.60 -15.78 -23.87
CA SER A 326 2.13 -14.44 -24.14
C SER A 326 3.08 -13.91 -23.06
N ARG A 327 3.27 -14.65 -21.96
CA ARG A 327 4.02 -14.20 -20.76
C ARG A 327 3.55 -12.86 -20.18
N SER A 328 2.33 -12.43 -20.54
CA SER A 328 1.81 -11.13 -20.11
C SER A 328 0.91 -11.22 -18.88
N TYR A 329 0.43 -12.40 -18.53
CA TYR A 329 -0.47 -12.64 -17.42
C TYR A 329 -0.01 -13.80 -16.56
N LEU A 330 -0.23 -13.64 -15.26
CA LEU A 330 0.04 -14.65 -14.27
C LEU A 330 -1.15 -15.60 -14.13
N GLN A 331 -0.86 -16.87 -14.04
CA GLN A 331 -1.88 -17.85 -13.69
C GLN A 331 -1.86 -18.08 -12.19
N SER A 332 -3.02 -18.03 -11.53
CA SER A 332 -3.14 -18.39 -10.13
C SER A 332 -2.84 -19.87 -9.94
N ASP A 333 -1.74 -20.18 -9.27
CA ASP A 333 -1.28 -21.56 -9.02
C ASP A 333 -0.79 -21.71 -7.56
N ALA A 334 -0.73 -22.95 -7.10
CA ALA A 334 -0.20 -23.32 -5.81
C ALA A 334 1.28 -22.89 -5.62
N ASN A 335 2.07 -22.82 -6.68
CA ASN A 335 3.46 -22.37 -6.63
C ASN A 335 3.55 -20.87 -6.38
N VAL A 336 2.71 -20.07 -6.99
CA VAL A 336 2.63 -18.62 -6.74
C VAL A 336 2.39 -18.32 -5.27
N LYS A 337 1.49 -19.08 -4.63
CA LYS A 337 1.20 -18.94 -3.20
C LYS A 337 2.40 -19.32 -2.32
N LYS A 338 3.18 -20.34 -2.71
CA LYS A 338 4.42 -20.73 -2.00
C LYS A 338 5.47 -19.64 -2.12
N ILE A 339 5.66 -19.05 -3.31
CA ILE A 339 6.57 -17.95 -3.57
C ILE A 339 6.18 -16.73 -2.74
N SER A 340 4.90 -16.35 -2.76
CA SER A 340 4.36 -15.25 -1.97
C SER A 340 4.63 -15.40 -0.47
N ASN A 341 4.34 -16.58 0.09
CA ASN A 341 4.62 -16.89 1.49
C ASN A 341 6.12 -16.84 1.83
N TYR A 342 6.97 -17.26 0.89
CA TYR A 342 8.42 -17.18 1.07
C TYR A 342 8.91 -15.74 1.11
N ILE A 343 8.45 -14.91 0.18
CA ILE A 343 8.79 -13.47 0.13
C ILE A 343 8.35 -12.79 1.43
N THR A 344 7.10 -13.02 1.88
CA THR A 344 6.59 -12.50 3.16
C THR A 344 7.52 -12.86 4.32
N ARG A 345 7.92 -14.13 4.41
CA ARG A 345 8.82 -14.59 5.48
C ARG A 345 10.17 -13.91 5.40
N LYS A 346 10.78 -13.80 4.21
CA LYS A 346 12.08 -13.15 4.02
C LYS A 346 12.05 -11.66 4.36
N VAL A 347 10.97 -10.97 4.01
CA VAL A 347 10.77 -9.57 4.38
C VAL A 347 10.70 -9.43 5.90
N ALA A 348 9.89 -10.24 6.57
CA ALA A 348 9.75 -10.21 8.02
C ALA A 348 11.08 -10.58 8.72
N ASP A 349 11.80 -11.61 8.25
CA ASP A 349 13.09 -12.04 8.80
C ASP A 349 14.14 -10.91 8.66
N ARG A 350 14.15 -10.17 7.54
CA ARG A 350 15.08 -9.05 7.33
C ARG A 350 14.76 -7.85 8.24
N LEU A 351 13.49 -7.53 8.40
CA LEU A 351 13.06 -6.48 9.34
C LEU A 351 13.45 -6.83 10.78
N GLN A 352 13.25 -8.08 11.18
CA GLN A 352 13.66 -8.58 12.49
C GLN A 352 15.18 -8.51 12.69
N GLU A 353 15.96 -8.91 11.68
CA GLU A 353 17.41 -8.82 11.71
C GLU A 353 17.88 -7.38 11.89
N LEU A 354 17.35 -6.43 11.09
CA LEU A 354 17.68 -5.01 11.18
C LEU A 354 17.34 -4.45 12.55
N PHE A 355 16.18 -4.80 13.08
CA PHE A 355 15.77 -4.41 14.42
C PHE A 355 16.74 -4.93 15.50
N ASN A 356 17.13 -6.19 15.42
CA ASN A 356 18.00 -6.82 16.42
C ASN A 356 19.47 -6.37 16.35
N THR A 357 19.97 -6.11 15.14
CA THR A 357 21.40 -5.84 14.93
C THR A 357 21.72 -4.36 14.79
N MET A 358 20.77 -3.55 14.32
CA MET A 358 20.96 -2.15 13.97
C MET A 358 19.79 -1.28 14.48
N ARG A 359 19.36 -1.52 15.72
CA ARG A 359 18.17 -0.84 16.28
C ARG A 359 18.19 0.70 16.16
N PRO A 360 19.30 1.42 16.45
CA PRO A 360 19.32 2.88 16.28
C PRO A 360 19.07 3.33 14.83
N ASP A 361 19.62 2.63 13.84
CA ASP A 361 19.40 2.91 12.42
C ASP A 361 17.95 2.57 12.03
N TYR A 362 17.42 1.47 12.53
CA TYR A 362 16.03 1.06 12.33
C TYR A 362 15.05 2.11 12.88
N GLU A 363 15.28 2.60 14.10
CA GLU A 363 14.49 3.66 14.74
C GLU A 363 14.56 4.97 13.95
N SER A 364 15.72 5.33 13.41
CA SER A 364 15.88 6.55 12.60
C SER A 364 15.10 6.50 11.27
N LYS A 365 14.81 5.31 10.75
CA LYS A 365 14.05 5.05 9.54
C LYS A 365 12.58 4.73 9.80
N TRP A 366 12.17 4.72 11.07
CA TRP A 366 10.84 4.25 11.47
C TRP A 366 9.69 5.01 10.82
N ASP A 367 9.79 6.31 10.68
CA ASP A 367 8.72 7.14 10.11
C ASP A 367 8.43 6.75 8.65
N ASP A 368 9.45 6.29 7.89
CA ASP A 368 9.30 5.75 6.54
C ASP A 368 8.88 4.27 6.52
N LEU A 369 9.26 3.48 7.53
CA LEU A 369 8.95 2.05 7.62
C LEU A 369 7.56 1.76 8.17
N LYS A 370 7.07 2.62 9.04
CA LYS A 370 5.81 2.45 9.79
C LYS A 370 4.66 2.02 8.88
N ILE A 371 4.51 2.67 7.74
CA ILE A 371 3.40 2.41 6.82
C ILE A 371 3.42 1.02 6.21
N PHE A 372 4.60 0.50 5.83
CA PHE A 372 4.76 -0.85 5.30
C PHE A 372 4.39 -1.90 6.35
N ILE A 373 4.88 -1.68 7.58
CA ILE A 373 4.68 -2.63 8.67
C ILE A 373 3.21 -2.64 9.10
N GLN A 374 2.61 -1.47 9.26
CA GLN A 374 1.18 -1.38 9.60
C GLN A 374 0.29 -1.96 8.51
N TYR A 375 0.57 -1.67 7.24
CA TYR A 375 -0.20 -2.23 6.14
C TYR A 375 -0.08 -3.76 6.08
N GLY A 376 1.14 -4.28 6.30
CA GLY A 376 1.37 -5.72 6.41
C GLY A 376 0.61 -6.36 7.57
N ILE A 377 0.61 -5.74 8.74
CA ILE A 377 -0.14 -6.20 9.92
C ILE A 377 -1.65 -6.26 9.64
N LEU A 378 -2.17 -5.27 8.92
CA LEU A 378 -3.61 -5.17 8.62
C LEU A 378 -4.08 -6.15 7.55
N THR A 379 -3.19 -6.60 6.66
CA THR A 379 -3.55 -7.37 5.47
C THR A 379 -3.03 -8.81 5.46
N ASP A 380 -2.00 -9.13 6.27
CA ASP A 380 -1.38 -10.47 6.32
C ASP A 380 -1.22 -10.94 7.78
N GLU A 381 -2.00 -11.93 8.17
CA GLU A 381 -2.02 -12.44 9.55
C GLU A 381 -0.69 -13.09 9.96
N LYS A 382 0.00 -13.78 9.04
CA LYS A 382 1.32 -14.39 9.32
C LYS A 382 2.40 -13.34 9.50
N PHE A 383 2.34 -12.27 8.72
CA PHE A 383 3.23 -11.12 8.91
C PHE A 383 2.93 -10.43 10.23
N ALA A 384 1.65 -10.24 10.57
CA ALA A 384 1.23 -9.59 11.81
C ALA A 384 1.76 -10.31 13.07
N GLU A 385 1.78 -11.65 13.08
CA GLU A 385 2.34 -12.43 14.19
C GLU A 385 3.82 -12.13 14.41
N LYS A 386 4.62 -12.08 13.33
CA LYS A 386 6.06 -11.79 13.40
C LYS A 386 6.34 -10.31 13.69
N ALA A 387 5.53 -9.42 13.15
CA ALA A 387 5.74 -7.99 13.26
C ALA A 387 5.66 -7.45 14.69
N GLN A 388 5.05 -8.17 15.62
CA GLN A 388 5.01 -7.79 17.04
C GLN A 388 6.41 -7.63 17.64
N ASP A 389 7.40 -8.34 17.13
CA ASP A 389 8.77 -8.32 17.66
C ASP A 389 9.60 -7.13 17.14
N PHE A 390 9.19 -6.49 16.03
CA PHE A 390 9.90 -5.36 15.42
C PHE A 390 9.00 -4.15 15.08
N MET A 391 7.71 -4.22 15.38
CA MET A 391 6.82 -3.05 15.36
C MET A 391 7.25 -2.07 16.44
N LEU A 392 7.29 -0.78 16.14
CA LEU A 392 7.62 0.26 17.10
C LEU A 392 6.46 1.22 17.34
N TRP A 393 6.36 1.68 18.56
CA TRP A 393 5.57 2.81 18.98
C TRP A 393 6.49 3.96 19.38
N LYS A 394 6.24 5.14 18.86
CA LYS A 394 6.97 6.36 19.18
C LYS A 394 6.15 7.16 20.19
N ASN A 395 6.76 7.61 21.28
CA ASN A 395 6.10 8.51 22.22
C ASN A 395 6.35 9.98 21.87
N VAL A 396 5.67 10.88 22.55
CA VAL A 396 5.79 12.34 22.35
C VAL A 396 7.16 12.90 22.74
N GLU A 397 7.99 12.13 23.44
CA GLU A 397 9.38 12.46 23.72
C GLU A 397 10.34 12.02 22.61
N GLY A 398 9.83 11.39 21.55
CA GLY A 398 10.63 10.87 20.43
C GLY A 398 11.36 9.56 20.73
N LYS A 399 10.97 8.85 21.77
CA LYS A 399 11.52 7.52 22.12
C LYS A 399 10.70 6.41 21.47
N TYR A 400 11.38 5.33 21.09
CA TYR A 400 10.79 4.18 20.41
C TYR A 400 10.75 2.96 21.33
N PHE A 401 9.66 2.22 21.25
CA PHE A 401 9.40 1.02 22.04
C PHE A 401 8.71 -0.04 21.19
N THR A 402 9.02 -1.31 21.40
CA THR A 402 8.10 -2.36 20.94
C THR A 402 6.79 -2.30 21.75
N PRO A 403 5.68 -2.86 21.26
CA PRO A 403 4.45 -2.94 22.04
C PRO A 403 4.66 -3.54 23.44
N LYS A 404 5.47 -4.59 23.55
CA LYS A 404 5.79 -5.23 24.82
C LYS A 404 6.56 -4.31 25.76
N GLU A 405 7.62 -3.66 25.27
CA GLU A 405 8.42 -2.72 26.06
C GLU A 405 7.57 -1.55 26.58
N TYR A 406 6.68 -1.04 25.73
CA TYR A 406 5.82 0.07 26.10
C TYR A 406 4.76 -0.33 27.13
N LEU A 407 4.15 -1.48 26.98
CA LEU A 407 3.20 -2.02 27.97
C LEU A 407 3.87 -2.21 29.35
N GLU A 408 5.06 -2.76 29.39
CA GLU A 408 5.83 -2.91 30.64
C GLU A 408 6.13 -1.56 31.30
N LYS A 409 6.44 -0.54 30.48
CA LYS A 409 6.71 0.83 30.95
C LYS A 409 5.50 1.49 31.58
N VAL A 410 4.31 1.35 30.98
CA VAL A 410 3.13 2.13 31.39
C VAL A 410 2.16 1.36 32.30
N LYS A 411 2.27 0.04 32.37
CA LYS A 411 1.32 -0.84 33.07
C LYS A 411 1.04 -0.41 34.52
N GLU A 412 2.07 -0.04 35.26
CA GLU A 412 1.91 0.33 36.68
C GLU A 412 1.08 1.59 36.86
N ASN A 413 1.31 2.60 36.01
CA ASN A 413 0.69 3.92 36.15
C ASN A 413 -0.58 4.10 35.30
N GLN A 414 -0.73 3.34 34.22
CA GLN A 414 -1.81 3.51 33.24
C GLN A 414 -2.78 2.32 33.19
N THR A 415 -2.89 1.52 34.23
CA THR A 415 -3.92 0.51 34.38
C THR A 415 -5.12 1.09 35.10
N ASP A 416 -6.32 0.93 34.54
CA ASP A 416 -7.58 1.39 35.14
C ASP A 416 -8.11 0.40 36.21
N LYS A 417 -9.19 0.79 36.88
CA LYS A 417 -9.86 -0.02 37.90
C LYS A 417 -10.36 -1.37 37.39
N ASN A 418 -10.56 -1.52 36.07
CA ASN A 418 -11.00 -2.76 35.42
C ASN A 418 -9.81 -3.63 34.98
N LYS A 419 -8.59 -3.28 35.37
CA LYS A 419 -7.33 -3.94 34.97
C LYS A 419 -7.00 -3.82 33.48
N THR A 420 -7.58 -2.85 32.78
CA THR A 420 -7.25 -2.53 31.40
C THR A 420 -6.09 -1.54 31.35
N VAL A 421 -5.06 -1.83 30.57
CA VAL A 421 -3.96 -0.89 30.31
C VAL A 421 -4.43 0.14 29.30
N VAL A 422 -4.45 1.40 29.69
CA VAL A 422 -4.87 2.51 28.85
C VAL A 422 -3.64 3.13 28.18
N LEU A 423 -3.58 3.01 26.87
CA LEU A 423 -2.53 3.55 26.02
C LEU A 423 -2.99 4.93 25.53
N LEU A 424 -2.49 5.97 26.19
CA LEU A 424 -2.78 7.34 25.78
C LEU A 424 -2.01 7.68 24.51
N TYR A 425 -2.65 8.41 23.58
CA TYR A 425 -2.01 8.86 22.36
C TYR A 425 -2.48 10.25 21.92
N VAL A 426 -1.71 10.83 21.03
CA VAL A 426 -1.99 12.12 20.38
C VAL A 426 -1.61 12.05 18.90
N ASP A 427 -2.36 12.74 18.09
CA ASP A 427 -2.12 12.89 16.64
C ASP A 427 -1.31 14.16 16.32
N ASP A 428 -1.59 15.27 17.01
CA ASP A 428 -0.87 16.54 16.91
C ASP A 428 -0.47 17.05 18.30
N PRO A 429 0.81 16.89 18.68
CA PRO A 429 1.30 17.34 20.00
C PRO A 429 1.25 18.86 20.22
N VAL A 430 1.29 19.64 19.15
CA VAL A 430 1.26 21.12 19.23
C VAL A 430 -0.17 21.57 19.50
N GLU A 431 -1.11 21.09 18.72
CA GLU A 431 -2.53 21.41 18.87
C GLU A 431 -3.07 20.94 20.25
N LYS A 432 -2.66 19.76 20.69
CA LYS A 432 -3.14 19.13 21.95
C LYS A 432 -2.21 19.36 23.16
N HIS A 433 -1.39 20.40 23.12
CA HIS A 433 -0.39 20.67 24.16
C HIS A 433 -0.96 20.70 25.59
N THR A 434 -2.13 21.32 25.79
CA THR A 434 -2.78 21.42 27.10
C THR A 434 -3.10 20.05 27.71
N PHE A 435 -3.59 19.12 26.88
CA PHE A 435 -3.88 17.75 27.29
C PHE A 435 -2.62 16.95 27.61
N LEU A 436 -1.55 17.20 26.83
CA LEU A 436 -0.25 16.58 27.08
C LEU A 436 0.35 17.02 28.40
N GLU A 437 0.25 18.32 28.77
CA GLU A 437 0.73 18.82 30.06
C GLU A 437 -0.09 18.22 31.21
N ALA A 438 -1.40 18.08 31.07
CA ALA A 438 -2.23 17.41 32.07
C ALA A 438 -1.82 15.94 32.24
N ALA A 439 -1.55 15.22 31.15
CA ALA A 439 -1.09 13.83 31.17
C ALA A 439 0.30 13.72 31.88
N ARG A 440 1.23 14.61 31.53
CA ARG A 440 2.55 14.69 32.19
C ARG A 440 2.44 14.96 33.69
N GLY A 441 1.53 15.86 34.09
CA GLY A 441 1.28 16.16 35.48
C GLY A 441 0.83 14.94 36.31
N LYS A 442 0.17 13.97 35.65
CA LYS A 442 -0.20 12.68 36.27
C LYS A 442 0.89 11.59 36.10
N GLY A 443 2.02 11.90 35.46
CA GLY A 443 3.09 10.95 35.17
C GLY A 443 2.73 9.92 34.13
N TYR A 444 1.78 10.24 33.23
CA TYR A 444 1.39 9.36 32.10
C TYR A 444 2.30 9.57 30.92
N ASP A 445 2.59 8.48 30.21
CA ASP A 445 3.28 8.50 28.92
C ASP A 445 2.24 8.53 27.79
N VAL A 446 2.56 9.22 26.69
CA VAL A 446 1.65 9.42 25.57
C VAL A 446 2.36 9.04 24.28
N LEU A 447 1.69 8.22 23.45
CA LEU A 447 2.15 7.81 22.11
C LEU A 447 1.84 8.89 21.07
N LEU A 448 2.68 8.98 20.05
CA LEU A 448 2.43 9.77 18.85
C LEU A 448 1.82 8.86 17.77
N MET A 449 0.59 9.15 17.37
CA MET A 449 -0.17 8.42 16.35
C MET A 449 -0.65 9.40 15.26
N ASP A 450 0.29 9.81 14.39
CA ASP A 450 0.12 10.80 13.32
C ASP A 450 0.07 10.20 11.92
N GLY A 451 0.10 8.88 11.81
CA GLY A 451 0.11 8.15 10.54
C GLY A 451 -1.29 7.84 10.00
N GLN A 452 -1.41 7.74 8.68
CA GLN A 452 -2.67 7.47 7.98
C GLN A 452 -3.34 6.13 8.37
N LEU A 453 -2.55 5.13 8.75
CA LEU A 453 -3.03 3.80 9.13
C LEU A 453 -3.21 3.62 10.63
N ASP A 454 -2.87 4.62 11.45
CA ASP A 454 -2.85 4.46 12.91
C ASP A 454 -4.23 4.09 13.48
N ASN A 455 -5.32 4.70 13.01
CA ASN A 455 -6.66 4.34 13.49
C ASN A 455 -7.05 2.89 13.14
N HIS A 456 -6.68 2.43 11.95
CA HIS A 456 -6.92 1.04 11.53
C HIS A 456 -6.07 0.08 12.37
N TYR A 457 -4.80 0.41 12.58
CA TYR A 457 -3.89 -0.37 13.41
C TYR A 457 -4.34 -0.44 14.86
N VAL A 458 -4.75 0.66 15.46
CA VAL A 458 -5.28 0.73 16.83
C VAL A 458 -6.49 -0.20 16.99
N ASN A 459 -7.46 -0.12 16.08
CA ASN A 459 -8.64 -0.98 16.11
C ASN A 459 -8.26 -2.46 15.95
N TRP A 460 -7.32 -2.77 15.05
CA TRP A 460 -6.81 -4.12 14.90
C TRP A 460 -6.13 -4.61 16.19
N TYR A 461 -5.26 -3.79 16.81
CA TYR A 461 -4.53 -4.14 18.02
C TYR A 461 -5.48 -4.40 19.21
N GLU A 462 -6.45 -3.52 19.43
CA GLU A 462 -7.48 -3.69 20.48
C GLU A 462 -8.34 -4.94 20.25
N SER A 463 -8.59 -5.30 19.00
CA SER A 463 -9.34 -6.53 18.66
C SER A 463 -8.62 -7.80 19.10
N LYS A 464 -7.30 -7.80 19.05
CA LYS A 464 -6.42 -8.93 19.41
C LYS A 464 -6.04 -8.92 20.91
N ASN A 465 -5.97 -7.73 21.53
CA ASN A 465 -5.46 -7.51 22.89
C ASN A 465 -6.54 -6.86 23.77
N LYS A 466 -7.49 -7.64 24.24
CA LYS A 466 -8.67 -7.18 25.00
C LYS A 466 -8.36 -6.51 26.35
N GLU A 467 -7.14 -6.69 26.89
CA GLU A 467 -6.68 -6.08 28.13
C GLU A 467 -6.07 -4.70 27.91
N THR A 468 -6.06 -4.19 26.67
CA THR A 468 -5.51 -2.89 26.30
C THR A 468 -6.55 -2.04 25.58
N ARG A 469 -6.47 -0.72 25.77
CA ARG A 469 -7.33 0.25 25.13
C ARG A 469 -6.52 1.49 24.77
N PHE A 470 -6.62 1.95 23.54
CA PHE A 470 -6.07 3.23 23.11
C PHE A 470 -7.08 4.35 23.32
N VAL A 471 -6.63 5.45 23.92
CA VAL A 471 -7.46 6.61 24.20
C VAL A 471 -6.69 7.87 23.82
N ARG A 472 -7.27 8.72 22.95
CA ARG A 472 -6.64 10.00 22.65
C ARG A 472 -6.77 10.95 23.84
N VAL A 473 -5.72 11.71 24.10
CA VAL A 473 -5.61 12.55 25.31
C VAL A 473 -6.73 13.58 25.48
N ASP A 474 -7.39 13.97 24.39
CA ASP A 474 -8.51 14.93 24.36
C ASP A 474 -9.89 14.28 24.31
N SER A 475 -9.98 12.95 24.45
CA SER A 475 -11.27 12.24 24.39
C SER A 475 -12.13 12.38 25.64
N ASP A 476 -11.51 12.66 26.77
CA ASP A 476 -12.19 12.97 28.05
C ASP A 476 -11.25 13.78 28.95
N VAL A 477 -11.74 14.23 30.10
CA VAL A 477 -10.91 14.86 31.12
C VAL A 477 -9.89 13.84 31.69
N ILE A 478 -8.72 14.31 32.09
CA ILE A 478 -7.58 13.45 32.42
C ILE A 478 -7.89 12.39 33.45
N ASP A 479 -8.70 12.71 34.48
CA ASP A 479 -9.08 11.79 35.55
C ASP A 479 -10.04 10.68 35.07
N LYS A 480 -10.73 10.86 33.94
CA LYS A 480 -11.62 9.87 33.33
C LYS A 480 -10.93 9.03 32.25
N LEU A 481 -9.84 9.51 31.67
CA LEU A 481 -9.08 8.75 30.67
C LEU A 481 -8.59 7.43 31.26
N ILE A 482 -8.06 7.49 32.51
CA ILE A 482 -7.60 6.34 33.28
C ILE A 482 -8.32 6.35 34.62
N GLN A 483 -9.46 5.66 34.70
CA GLN A 483 -10.26 5.63 35.91
C GLN A 483 -9.59 4.78 36.99
N LYS A 484 -9.05 5.42 38.03
CA LYS A 484 -8.54 4.80 39.23
C LYS A 484 -9.62 4.79 40.34
N GLU A 485 -9.36 4.09 41.47
CA GLU A 485 -10.33 3.97 42.56
C GLU A 485 -10.57 5.28 43.32
N ASP A 486 -9.64 6.22 43.30
CA ASP A 486 -9.74 7.50 43.95
C ASP A 486 -10.64 8.47 43.19
N ASN A 487 -11.89 8.57 43.61
CA ASN A 487 -12.84 9.52 43.02
C ASN A 487 -12.75 10.88 43.75
N ILE A 488 -12.40 11.93 43.00
CA ILE A 488 -12.57 13.31 43.42
C ILE A 488 -14.09 13.57 43.57
N ARG A 489 -14.50 14.12 44.70
CA ARG A 489 -15.93 14.43 44.94
C ARG A 489 -16.30 15.72 44.26
N MET A 490 -17.48 15.74 43.67
CA MET A 490 -18.09 16.93 43.08
C MET A 490 -18.51 17.91 44.21
N SER A 491 -18.07 19.16 44.14
CA SER A 491 -18.49 20.23 45.06
C SER A 491 -19.88 20.78 44.77
N LEU A 492 -20.30 20.74 43.51
CA LEU A 492 -21.61 21.24 43.07
C LEU A 492 -22.70 20.19 43.28
N THR A 493 -23.82 20.59 43.88
CA THR A 493 -25.03 19.76 43.90
C THR A 493 -25.66 19.68 42.51
N GLU A 494 -26.50 18.68 42.27
CA GLU A 494 -27.24 18.53 41.00
C GLU A 494 -28.08 19.78 40.67
N ALA A 495 -28.73 20.38 41.68
CA ALA A 495 -29.48 21.61 41.50
C ALA A 495 -28.62 22.79 41.06
N GLN A 496 -27.39 22.89 41.59
CA GLN A 496 -26.42 23.93 41.21
C GLN A 496 -25.91 23.71 39.80
N GLN A 497 -25.68 22.45 39.38
CA GLN A 497 -25.31 22.11 38.03
C GLN A 497 -26.44 22.45 37.04
N GLU A 498 -27.68 22.21 37.38
CA GLU A 498 -28.83 22.61 36.55
C GLU A 498 -28.97 24.14 36.40
N LEU A 499 -28.62 24.92 37.41
CA LEU A 499 -28.60 26.37 37.33
C LEU A 499 -27.46 26.88 36.45
N LEU A 500 -26.28 26.28 36.52
CA LEU A 500 -25.11 26.68 35.74
C LEU A 500 -25.19 26.28 34.27
N ARG A 501 -25.89 25.19 33.92
CA ARG A 501 -25.97 24.69 32.54
C ARG A 501 -26.43 25.76 31.53
N PRO A 502 -27.56 26.46 31.73
CA PRO A 502 -27.98 27.51 30.80
C PRO A 502 -27.01 28.70 30.74
N VAL A 503 -26.32 29.00 31.86
CA VAL A 503 -25.32 30.05 31.92
C VAL A 503 -24.15 29.77 30.98
N PHE A 504 -23.65 28.54 30.98
CA PHE A 504 -22.58 28.12 30.06
C PHE A 504 -23.09 27.95 28.61
N GLU A 505 -24.29 27.41 28.42
CA GLU A 505 -24.94 27.27 27.11
C GLU A 505 -25.04 28.61 26.36
N SER A 506 -25.25 29.71 27.07
CA SER A 506 -25.44 31.06 26.50
C SER A 506 -24.20 31.55 25.71
N GLN A 507 -23.03 31.03 25.98
CA GLN A 507 -21.77 31.44 25.36
C GLN A 507 -21.26 30.41 24.32
N MET A 508 -22.03 29.35 24.05
CA MET A 508 -21.66 28.35 23.05
C MET A 508 -21.78 28.90 21.64
N PRO A 509 -20.79 28.65 20.75
CA PRO A 509 -20.91 28.96 19.34
C PRO A 509 -22.09 28.25 18.71
N LYS A 510 -22.85 28.95 17.87
CA LYS A 510 -23.89 28.35 17.04
C LYS A 510 -23.29 27.92 15.72
N ASP A 511 -23.14 26.61 15.52
CA ASP A 511 -22.65 26.01 14.28
C ASP A 511 -23.54 24.81 13.91
N GLU A 512 -24.02 24.76 12.68
CA GLU A 512 -24.87 23.64 12.21
C GLU A 512 -24.09 22.32 12.09
N LYS A 513 -22.77 22.38 12.00
CA LYS A 513 -21.89 21.22 11.84
C LYS A 513 -21.28 20.74 13.15
N ILE A 514 -21.47 21.47 14.24
CA ILE A 514 -20.85 21.17 15.54
C ILE A 514 -21.93 21.24 16.62
N HIS A 515 -22.08 20.15 17.38
CA HIS A 515 -22.90 20.10 18.58
C HIS A 515 -22.04 20.14 19.83
N TYR A 516 -22.37 21.02 20.76
CA TYR A 516 -21.72 21.14 22.04
C TYR A 516 -22.66 20.65 23.15
N ASN A 517 -22.19 19.68 23.94
CA ASN A 517 -22.87 19.20 25.15
C ASN A 517 -22.12 19.70 26.38
N ILE A 518 -22.81 20.14 27.40
CA ILE A 518 -22.21 20.55 28.65
C ILE A 518 -22.29 19.41 29.65
N SER A 519 -21.16 19.05 30.26
CA SER A 519 -21.07 18.17 31.42
C SER A 519 -20.38 18.88 32.58
N PHE A 520 -20.73 18.54 33.82
CA PHE A 520 -20.02 18.98 35.02
C PHE A 520 -19.22 17.82 35.51
N GLU A 521 -17.91 18.07 35.75
CA GLU A 521 -16.95 17.05 36.09
C GLU A 521 -16.26 17.38 37.43
N ALA A 522 -16.05 16.33 38.22
CA ALA A 522 -15.29 16.44 39.47
C ALA A 522 -13.80 16.31 39.13
N MET A 523 -13.13 17.44 38.91
CA MET A 523 -11.73 17.54 38.60
C MET A 523 -10.97 18.20 39.78
N SER A 524 -9.63 18.17 39.73
CA SER A 524 -8.85 18.94 40.72
C SER A 524 -9.16 20.44 40.61
N PRO A 525 -9.25 21.15 41.75
CA PRO A 525 -9.44 22.61 41.73
C PRO A 525 -8.35 23.38 40.96
N ASP A 526 -7.17 22.81 40.84
CA ASP A 526 -6.02 23.40 40.12
C ASP A 526 -6.01 23.13 38.62
N GLU A 527 -6.89 22.27 38.13
CA GLU A 527 -7.06 22.00 36.71
C GLU A 527 -7.90 23.08 36.02
N ALA A 528 -7.90 23.09 34.68
CA ALA A 528 -8.64 24.11 33.92
C ALA A 528 -10.13 24.18 34.30
N PRO A 529 -10.74 25.38 34.35
CA PRO A 529 -12.15 25.55 34.71
C PRO A 529 -13.10 24.95 33.67
N VAL A 530 -12.67 24.88 32.41
CA VAL A 530 -13.39 24.26 31.30
C VAL A 530 -12.42 23.55 30.38
N VAL A 531 -12.77 22.31 30.03
CA VAL A 531 -12.02 21.49 29.05
C VAL A 531 -13.00 21.05 27.94
N ILE A 532 -12.57 21.08 26.69
CA ILE A 532 -13.36 20.59 25.55
C ILE A 532 -12.82 19.24 25.14
N THR A 533 -13.69 18.24 25.13
CA THR A 533 -13.35 16.86 24.79
C THR A 533 -14.19 16.35 23.62
N GLN A 534 -13.68 15.34 22.93
CA GLN A 534 -14.37 14.72 21.79
C GLN A 534 -14.43 13.21 21.95
N ASN A 535 -15.63 12.63 21.85
CA ASN A 535 -15.81 11.18 22.02
C ASN A 535 -14.93 10.37 21.07
N GLU A 536 -14.14 9.46 21.63
CA GLU A 536 -13.14 8.64 20.93
C GLU A 536 -13.76 7.81 19.79
N PHE A 537 -14.87 7.11 20.05
CA PHE A 537 -15.50 6.24 19.07
C PHE A 537 -16.00 7.02 17.86
N MET A 538 -16.76 8.11 18.09
CA MET A 538 -17.32 8.93 17.02
C MET A 538 -16.23 9.58 16.17
N ARG A 539 -15.17 10.05 16.80
CA ARG A 539 -14.03 10.64 16.13
C ARG A 539 -13.32 9.62 15.24
N ARG A 540 -12.98 8.43 15.76
CA ARG A 540 -12.33 7.38 14.96
C ARG A 540 -13.18 6.98 13.75
N MET A 541 -14.50 6.83 13.94
CA MET A 541 -15.39 6.48 12.82
C MET A 541 -15.37 7.54 11.72
N LYS A 542 -15.35 8.82 12.08
CA LYS A 542 -15.27 9.92 11.11
C LYS A 542 -13.93 9.97 10.39
N GLU A 543 -12.82 9.81 11.09
CA GLU A 543 -11.48 9.80 10.50
C GLU A 543 -11.32 8.62 9.53
N MET A 544 -11.84 7.44 9.88
CA MET A 544 -11.86 6.29 8.99
C MET A 544 -12.73 6.53 7.75
N ALA A 545 -13.87 7.22 7.89
CA ALA A 545 -14.71 7.61 6.77
C ALA A 545 -13.98 8.58 5.81
N ALA A 546 -13.25 9.55 6.36
CA ALA A 546 -12.46 10.51 5.59
C ALA A 546 -11.30 9.84 4.85
N ALA A 547 -10.73 8.77 5.39
CA ALA A 547 -9.68 7.97 4.77
C ALA A 547 -10.17 6.98 3.68
N GLY A 548 -11.45 7.05 3.29
CA GLY A 548 -12.02 6.20 2.23
C GLY A 548 -12.62 4.89 2.72
N GLY A 549 -12.91 4.75 4.01
CA GLY A 549 -13.62 3.61 4.58
C GLY A 549 -15.02 3.45 3.98
N GLY A 550 -15.35 2.23 3.51
CA GLY A 550 -16.68 1.91 2.98
C GLY A 550 -17.70 1.55 4.05
N GLY A 551 -18.97 1.40 3.65
CA GLY A 551 -20.03 0.89 4.50
C GLY A 551 -20.49 1.86 5.60
N MET A 552 -20.60 1.38 6.86
CA MET A 552 -21.13 2.14 7.99
C MET A 552 -20.29 3.39 8.34
N SER A 553 -18.99 3.43 8.01
CA SER A 553 -18.13 4.59 8.25
C SER A 553 -18.56 5.82 7.42
N GLN A 554 -19.09 5.63 6.22
CA GLN A 554 -19.63 6.71 5.39
C GLN A 554 -20.81 7.45 6.06
N PHE A 555 -21.65 6.70 6.78
CA PHE A 555 -22.76 7.26 7.56
C PHE A 555 -22.23 8.20 8.66
N TYR A 556 -21.22 7.78 9.42
CA TYR A 556 -20.61 8.61 10.46
C TYR A 556 -19.92 9.85 9.92
N GLY A 557 -19.36 9.80 8.71
CA GLY A 557 -18.72 10.94 8.06
C GLY A 557 -19.65 12.14 7.79
N GLN A 558 -20.96 11.90 7.70
CA GLN A 558 -21.98 12.95 7.46
C GLN A 558 -22.57 13.52 8.76
N MET A 559 -22.32 12.90 9.91
CA MET A 559 -22.84 13.39 11.19
C MET A 559 -22.10 14.66 11.64
N PRO A 560 -22.80 15.59 12.37
CA PRO A 560 -22.13 16.72 13.01
C PRO A 560 -21.04 16.29 13.98
N ASP A 561 -20.05 17.13 14.20
CA ASP A 561 -19.07 16.90 15.25
C ASP A 561 -19.70 17.13 16.62
N ASN A 562 -19.47 16.19 17.54
CA ASN A 562 -19.96 16.28 18.90
C ASN A 562 -18.79 16.53 19.86
N PHE A 563 -18.81 17.69 20.49
CA PHE A 563 -17.88 18.06 21.55
C PHE A 563 -18.58 18.13 22.90
N THR A 564 -17.86 17.77 23.93
CA THR A 564 -18.31 17.93 25.32
C THR A 564 -17.54 19.07 25.97
N ILE A 565 -18.27 20.04 26.49
CA ILE A 565 -17.74 21.12 27.32
C ILE A 565 -17.77 20.61 28.75
N ALA A 566 -16.65 20.10 29.22
CA ALA A 566 -16.48 19.62 30.59
C ALA A 566 -16.16 20.79 31.50
N VAL A 567 -17.10 21.18 32.37
CA VAL A 567 -16.96 22.25 33.35
C VAL A 567 -16.46 21.64 34.65
N ASN A 568 -15.31 22.11 35.16
CA ASN A 568 -14.75 21.67 36.40
C ASN A 568 -15.57 22.20 37.59
N GLY A 569 -16.46 21.38 38.14
CA GLY A 569 -17.35 21.75 39.24
C GLY A 569 -16.64 22.10 40.57
N ASN A 570 -15.35 21.79 40.69
CA ASN A 570 -14.54 22.07 41.87
C ASN A 570 -13.67 23.32 41.72
N HIS A 571 -13.65 23.94 40.53
CA HIS A 571 -12.83 25.10 40.25
C HIS A 571 -13.38 26.38 40.94
N PRO A 572 -12.56 27.20 41.61
CA PRO A 572 -13.03 28.43 42.30
C PRO A 572 -13.80 29.39 41.36
N ILE A 573 -13.35 29.59 40.12
CA ILE A 573 -14.01 30.45 39.15
C ILE A 573 -15.45 29.96 38.85
N VAL A 574 -15.70 28.67 38.83
CA VAL A 574 -17.05 28.11 38.60
C VAL A 574 -17.96 28.39 39.79
N ALA A 575 -17.42 28.33 41.01
CA ALA A 575 -18.16 28.74 42.20
C ALA A 575 -18.50 30.25 42.20
N ASP A 576 -17.57 31.10 41.74
CA ASP A 576 -17.80 32.54 41.59
C ASP A 576 -18.88 32.82 40.54
N ILE A 577 -18.87 32.11 39.40
CA ILE A 577 -19.90 32.23 38.36
C ILE A 577 -21.29 31.84 38.91
N LEU A 578 -21.36 30.75 39.71
CA LEU A 578 -22.61 30.37 40.37
C LEU A 578 -23.13 31.47 41.29
N SER A 579 -22.26 31.99 42.15
CA SER A 579 -22.61 33.08 43.06
C SER A 579 -23.09 34.34 42.33
N ASP A 580 -22.41 34.70 41.23
CA ASP A 580 -22.79 35.84 40.42
C ASP A 580 -24.16 35.62 39.73
N ALA A 581 -24.42 34.42 39.23
CA ALA A 581 -25.71 34.06 38.57
C ALA A 581 -26.84 34.08 39.59
N GLU A 582 -26.65 33.56 40.80
CA GLU A 582 -27.63 33.61 41.89
C GLU A 582 -27.95 35.04 42.31
N LYS A 583 -26.93 35.89 42.44
CA LYS A 583 -27.09 37.32 42.78
C LYS A 583 -27.81 38.07 41.66
N ALA A 584 -27.46 37.87 40.41
CA ALA A 584 -28.06 38.54 39.26
C ALA A 584 -29.51 38.11 39.04
N TYR A 585 -29.86 36.88 39.35
CA TYR A 585 -31.28 36.40 39.31
C TYR A 585 -32.11 36.97 40.45
N GLY A 586 -31.48 37.14 41.66
CA GLY A 586 -32.04 37.68 42.85
C GLY A 586 -33.16 36.84 43.48
N ASP A 587 -34.08 37.49 44.26
CA ASP A 587 -35.15 36.81 44.99
C ASP A 587 -36.13 36.06 44.08
N LYS A 588 -36.22 36.40 42.81
CA LYS A 588 -37.02 35.66 41.82
C LYS A 588 -36.53 34.23 41.59
N LEU A 589 -35.27 33.92 41.79
CA LEU A 589 -34.73 32.58 41.69
C LEU A 589 -35.35 31.64 42.74
N LYS A 590 -35.47 32.10 43.99
CA LYS A 590 -36.08 31.33 45.07
C LYS A 590 -37.59 31.08 44.79
N SER A 591 -38.27 32.05 44.20
CA SER A 591 -39.66 31.96 43.83
C SER A 591 -39.91 30.96 42.71
N ILE A 592 -39.14 31.05 41.62
CA ILE A 592 -39.32 30.12 40.48
C ILE A 592 -38.89 28.71 40.83
N THR A 593 -37.85 28.52 41.69
CA THR A 593 -37.42 27.20 42.14
C THR A 593 -38.52 26.55 42.96
N LYS A 594 -39.18 27.27 43.91
CA LYS A 594 -40.31 26.72 44.67
C LYS A 594 -41.49 26.33 43.76
N LYS A 595 -41.76 27.06 42.72
CA LYS A 595 -42.83 26.72 41.72
C LYS A 595 -42.47 25.45 40.94
N ILE A 596 -41.20 25.29 40.54
CA ILE A 596 -40.71 24.10 39.88
C ILE A 596 -40.78 22.89 40.79
N ASP A 597 -40.30 23.00 42.00
CA ASP A 597 -40.35 21.92 43.00
C ASP A 597 -41.77 21.47 43.31
N ALA A 598 -42.73 22.40 43.39
CA ALA A 598 -44.13 22.08 43.57
C ALA A 598 -44.75 21.39 42.36
N ALA A 599 -44.39 21.84 41.15
CA ALA A 599 -44.88 21.20 39.91
C ALA A 599 -44.28 19.80 39.71
N VAL A 600 -43.03 19.58 39.99
CA VAL A 600 -42.35 18.28 39.96
C VAL A 600 -42.94 17.34 40.99
N ALA A 601 -43.24 17.83 42.22
CA ALA A 601 -43.87 17.03 43.25
C ALA A 601 -45.30 16.60 42.84
N GLU A 602 -46.02 17.44 42.12
CA GLU A 602 -47.37 17.14 41.59
C GLU A 602 -47.27 16.10 40.44
N GLU A 603 -46.35 16.23 39.54
CA GLU A 603 -46.04 15.24 38.47
C GLU A 603 -45.65 13.89 39.05
N ASN A 604 -44.72 13.82 39.99
CA ASN A 604 -44.28 12.59 40.65
C ASN A 604 -45.42 11.88 41.41
N ARG A 605 -46.31 12.64 42.06
CA ARG A 605 -47.49 12.04 42.70
C ARG A 605 -48.43 11.41 41.69
N PHE A 606 -48.61 12.05 40.56
CA PHE A 606 -49.43 11.51 39.49
C PHE A 606 -48.80 10.23 38.88
N GLU A 607 -47.50 10.23 38.67
CA GLU A 607 -46.76 9.07 38.18
C GLU A 607 -46.81 7.89 39.17
N GLU A 608 -46.75 8.14 40.48
CA GLU A 608 -46.93 7.09 41.48
C GLU A 608 -48.32 6.47 41.47
N VAL A 609 -49.38 7.28 41.27
CA VAL A 609 -50.77 6.82 41.16
C VAL A 609 -51.02 5.98 39.89
N THR A 610 -50.29 6.29 38.82
CA THR A 610 -50.42 5.58 37.54
C THR A 610 -49.35 4.49 37.36
N LYS A 611 -48.51 4.26 38.36
CA LYS A 611 -47.42 3.29 38.34
C LYS A 611 -47.96 1.86 38.07
N GLY A 612 -47.47 1.27 36.97
CA GLY A 612 -47.83 -0.07 36.54
C GLY A 612 -48.89 -0.14 35.43
N LYS A 613 -49.50 1.00 35.04
CA LYS A 613 -50.34 1.09 33.83
C LYS A 613 -49.45 1.29 32.63
N LYS A 614 -49.68 0.53 31.54
CA LYS A 614 -49.08 0.78 30.25
C LYS A 614 -49.72 2.04 29.61
N GLU A 615 -49.05 2.70 28.71
CA GLU A 615 -49.54 3.93 28.04
C GLU A 615 -50.90 3.73 27.35
N GLU A 616 -51.17 2.50 26.88
CA GLU A 616 -52.45 2.07 26.28
C GLU A 616 -53.56 1.86 27.32
N GLU A 617 -53.24 1.70 28.58
CA GLU A 617 -54.16 1.47 29.70
C GLU A 617 -54.53 2.75 30.46
N LEU A 618 -53.91 3.89 30.10
CA LEU A 618 -54.27 5.19 30.66
C LEU A 618 -55.56 5.72 30.05
N THR A 619 -56.47 6.24 30.88
CA THR A 619 -57.65 6.92 30.37
C THR A 619 -57.31 8.20 29.62
N PRO A 620 -58.19 8.72 28.73
CA PRO A 620 -57.95 9.98 28.04
C PRO A 620 -57.67 11.16 28.99
N GLU A 621 -58.39 11.17 30.14
CA GLU A 621 -58.19 12.19 31.18
C GLU A 621 -56.80 12.05 31.85
N GLU A 622 -56.34 10.81 32.14
CA GLU A 622 -55.06 10.55 32.71
C GLU A 622 -53.92 10.96 31.75
N LYS A 623 -54.08 10.71 30.45
CA LYS A 623 -53.13 11.14 29.42
C LYS A 623 -53.05 12.67 29.35
N SER A 624 -54.20 13.34 29.33
CA SER A 624 -54.30 14.81 29.28
C SER A 624 -53.67 15.45 30.53
N MET A 625 -53.94 14.88 31.72
CA MET A 625 -53.34 15.36 32.97
C MET A 625 -51.82 15.19 32.99
N ARG A 626 -51.32 14.04 32.53
CA ARG A 626 -49.89 13.78 32.42
C ARG A 626 -49.20 14.80 31.50
N GLU A 627 -49.77 15.06 30.32
CA GLU A 627 -49.26 16.06 29.39
C GLU A 627 -49.28 17.48 29.99
N GLU A 628 -50.34 17.84 30.70
CA GLU A 628 -50.51 19.15 31.34
C GLU A 628 -49.48 19.36 32.46
N LEU A 629 -49.27 18.37 33.33
CA LEU A 629 -48.28 18.41 34.40
C LEU A 629 -46.86 18.49 33.86
N SER A 630 -46.51 17.67 32.87
CA SER A 630 -45.21 17.69 32.24
C SER A 630 -44.95 19.02 31.51
N LYS A 631 -45.93 19.54 30.79
CA LYS A 631 -45.86 20.86 30.12
C LYS A 631 -45.66 21.98 31.12
N LYS A 632 -46.34 21.94 32.28
CA LYS A 632 -46.18 22.91 33.36
C LYS A 632 -44.75 22.96 33.90
N VAL A 633 -44.14 21.78 34.15
CA VAL A 633 -42.74 21.64 34.61
C VAL A 633 -41.78 22.17 33.57
N VAL A 634 -41.95 21.79 32.29
CA VAL A 634 -41.12 22.25 31.17
C VAL A 634 -41.19 23.78 31.03
N THR A 635 -42.40 24.35 31.04
CA THR A 635 -42.58 25.80 30.89
C THR A 635 -41.90 26.59 32.01
N LEU A 636 -42.01 26.15 33.26
CA LEU A 636 -41.36 26.81 34.41
C LEU A 636 -39.81 26.66 34.34
N ARG A 637 -39.34 25.51 33.91
CA ARG A 637 -37.87 25.32 33.70
C ARG A 637 -37.37 26.19 32.56
N ASP A 638 -38.11 26.31 31.46
CA ASP A 638 -37.73 27.15 30.33
C ASP A 638 -37.67 28.64 30.71
N GLU A 639 -38.66 29.13 31.46
CA GLU A 639 -38.66 30.52 31.99
C GLU A 639 -37.41 30.78 32.84
N ARG A 640 -37.04 29.85 33.76
CA ARG A 640 -35.84 29.94 34.59
C ARG A 640 -34.60 29.93 33.68
N ASN A 641 -34.53 29.02 32.77
CA ASN A 641 -33.36 28.77 31.93
C ASN A 641 -33.11 29.93 30.94
N GLU A 642 -34.18 30.54 30.38
CA GLU A 642 -34.03 31.74 29.55
C GLU A 642 -33.41 32.91 30.33
N ARG A 643 -33.86 33.11 31.55
CA ARG A 643 -33.27 34.18 32.36
C ARG A 643 -31.80 33.87 32.75
N LEU A 644 -31.47 32.61 33.00
CA LEU A 644 -30.09 32.22 33.26
C LEU A 644 -29.19 32.35 32.02
N ARG A 645 -29.73 32.11 30.80
CA ARG A 645 -28.99 32.36 29.55
C ARG A 645 -28.71 33.84 29.34
N GLU A 646 -29.68 34.71 29.62
CA GLU A 646 -29.44 36.16 29.57
C GLU A 646 -28.30 36.59 30.56
N ILE A 647 -28.37 36.14 31.79
CA ILE A 647 -27.34 36.39 32.81
C ILE A 647 -25.97 35.87 32.37
N GLY A 648 -25.91 34.62 31.81
CA GLY A 648 -24.70 34.02 31.26
C GLY A 648 -24.17 34.80 30.07
N GLY A 649 -25.03 35.30 29.21
CA GLY A 649 -24.64 36.11 28.05
C GLY A 649 -23.95 37.42 28.41
N GLU A 650 -24.27 37.98 29.59
CA GLU A 650 -23.67 39.21 30.11
C GLU A 650 -22.41 38.93 30.97
N ASN A 651 -22.17 37.64 31.37
CA ASN A 651 -21.06 37.28 32.27
C ASN A 651 -19.75 37.17 31.48
N ARG A 652 -18.81 38.09 31.76
CA ARG A 652 -17.49 38.11 31.10
C ARG A 652 -16.60 36.94 31.45
N LEU A 653 -16.69 36.42 32.69
CA LEU A 653 -15.87 35.26 33.09
C LEU A 653 -16.27 34.01 32.30
N VAL A 654 -17.56 33.74 32.18
CA VAL A 654 -18.05 32.61 31.36
C VAL A 654 -17.54 32.71 29.96
N LYS A 655 -17.65 33.89 29.32
CA LYS A 655 -17.15 34.11 27.98
C LYS A 655 -15.65 33.84 27.88
N GLN A 656 -14.84 34.40 28.77
CA GLN A 656 -13.38 34.26 28.73
C GLN A 656 -12.93 32.80 28.88
N ILE A 657 -13.49 32.02 29.80
CA ILE A 657 -13.08 30.64 30.02
C ILE A 657 -13.51 29.75 28.87
N ILE A 658 -14.67 30.00 28.24
CA ILE A 658 -15.11 29.26 27.06
C ILE A 658 -14.28 29.63 25.84
N ASP A 659 -14.04 30.93 25.59
CA ASP A 659 -13.19 31.39 24.48
C ASP A 659 -11.76 30.79 24.60
N LEU A 660 -11.19 30.72 25.80
CA LEU A 660 -9.89 30.09 26.05
C LEU A 660 -9.93 28.58 25.76
N ALA A 661 -10.97 27.90 26.20
CA ALA A 661 -11.12 26.47 25.94
C ALA A 661 -11.30 26.18 24.43
N LEU A 662 -12.08 27.01 23.72
CA LEU A 662 -12.25 26.92 22.27
C LEU A 662 -10.94 27.21 21.53
N LEU A 663 -10.18 28.20 21.97
CA LEU A 663 -8.88 28.55 21.38
C LEU A 663 -7.88 27.42 21.53
N SER A 664 -7.80 26.82 22.73
CA SER A 664 -6.90 25.68 23.03
C SER A 664 -7.19 24.44 22.19
N ASN A 665 -8.37 24.34 21.62
CA ASN A 665 -8.81 23.22 20.76
C ASN A 665 -8.92 23.60 19.28
N GLY A 666 -8.44 24.79 18.87
CA GLY A 666 -8.56 25.25 17.49
C GLY A 666 -9.99 25.51 17.00
N LEU A 667 -10.97 25.55 17.91
CA LEU A 667 -12.40 25.70 17.63
C LEU A 667 -12.88 27.16 17.64
N LEU A 668 -12.05 28.11 18.07
CA LEU A 668 -12.39 29.52 18.08
C LEU A 668 -12.28 30.08 16.67
N LYS A 669 -13.44 30.32 16.03
CA LYS A 669 -13.52 31.00 14.73
C LYS A 669 -13.41 32.50 14.94
N GLY A 670 -12.40 33.14 14.36
CA GLY A 670 -12.31 34.60 14.35
C GLY A 670 -13.58 35.19 13.71
N LYS A 671 -14.13 36.24 14.29
CA LYS A 671 -15.08 37.09 13.56
C LYS A 671 -14.32 37.80 12.44
N ASN A 672 -14.68 37.50 11.18
CA ASN A 672 -14.23 38.27 10.02
C ASN A 672 -14.63 39.74 10.16
#